data_fa78a3818bbf12c0fdc46fc00c1d4a77
#
_entry.id   fa78a3818bbf12c0fdc46fc00c1d4a77
#
_cell.length_a   1.000
_cell.length_b   1.000
_cell.length_c   1.000
_cell.angle_alpha   90.00
_cell.angle_beta   90.00
_cell.angle_gamma   90.00
#
_symmetry.space_group_name_H-M   'P 1'
#
loop_
_entity.id
_entity.type
_entity.pdbx_description
1 polymer ?
#
loop_
_entity_poly.entity_id
_entity_poly.type
_entity_poly.pdbx_seq_one_letter_code
_entity_poly.pdbx_strand_id
1 'polypeptide(L)'
;MTQRELTSAHWGIYEVDRRDGEAVGLKALQEDPDPSPIGLSMWDAYRSPQRILRPAIRRSWLRHGPGSQPELRGREPFIEVEWEQALDLVAGELKRVREQHGNEAIFGGSYGWSSAGRFHHAQSQVHRMLNAIGGYVRSVDSYSLGAARVLMPHIVAPMEELMAGHHGWDVMVAHTRLLVSFGGIPGKNAQVTAGGPAEHRLRPALARLAARGCRFVNFSPVRDNFDAPEGSVEWIPIRPNTDTAAMLALACELIQAGRHDQTFLSQYCVGFDTWADYLLGRRDGIVKNADWAAPITGVPAERLRRLAGELAETRSFINAAWSLQRADHGEQPYWATVALAAVLGQIGLPGGGFGVAYGPANLMGSPHTKFAGPTLPQGRNAVQVFIPVARIADMLLNPGAAFDYNGQRHAYPDIELIYWAGGNPFHHHQDLNRLAQAWRKPATVIAHEQVWNAHAKMADIVLPATSTLERDDIGFATREPLLVAMKAVLPPPGQARDDYAIFAELAKRLDAEATFTEGRTSMEWLRHLYMESAMHAPKAGVTLPSFDEFWRAGEFRLPAAIAPVVMLESFRADPQRHPLKTPSGRIELHSERIAGFGYEDCPGHPVWQAPHEWLGAKLVQTFPLHLISDQPHTKLHSQLDFSRYSRANKVAGREPVVIHPDDAQARGIAGGDIVRLFNSRGACLAGAVVSDAAMPGVLRMATGAWWDPVSAGDPHTLDKHGNPNVLTRDVGASRLSQGCAAQSCLVQLERFTETPPPVTAFDLPVFDQSPDLTRS
;
A
#
# COMPACT_ATOMS: atom_id res chain seq x y z
N MET A 1 -6.32 18.11 -35.66
CA MET A 1 -6.68 17.81 -34.26
C MET A 1 -5.72 18.58 -33.38
N THR A 2 -6.20 19.38 -32.44
CA THR A 2 -5.34 20.04 -31.45
C THR A 2 -4.67 18.93 -30.61
N GLN A 3 -3.36 19.01 -30.48
CA GLN A 3 -2.56 18.06 -29.71
C GLN A 3 -3.03 18.09 -28.24
N ARG A 4 -3.41 16.93 -27.68
CA ARG A 4 -3.74 16.79 -26.26
C ARG A 4 -2.47 16.87 -25.43
N GLU A 5 -2.50 17.60 -24.34
CA GLU A 5 -1.44 17.65 -23.36
C GLU A 5 -1.88 16.86 -22.11
N LEU A 6 -1.16 15.80 -21.81
CA LEU A 6 -1.52 14.84 -20.79
C LEU A 6 -0.52 14.84 -19.64
N THR A 7 -1.03 14.58 -18.44
CA THR A 7 -0.23 14.27 -17.25
C THR A 7 -0.76 13.00 -16.59
N SER A 8 0.12 12.29 -15.87
CA SER A 8 -0.22 11.06 -15.18
C SER A 8 0.04 11.17 -13.68
N ALA A 9 -0.86 10.58 -12.90
CA ALA A 9 -0.72 10.37 -11.47
C ALA A 9 -1.18 8.94 -11.13
N HIS A 10 -0.92 8.44 -9.94
CA HIS A 10 -1.31 7.07 -9.57
C HIS A 10 -2.81 6.80 -9.64
N TRP A 11 -3.64 7.83 -9.60
CA TRP A 11 -5.11 7.77 -9.66
C TRP A 11 -5.68 8.04 -11.06
N GLY A 12 -4.86 8.27 -12.07
CA GLY A 12 -5.32 8.40 -13.45
C GLY A 12 -4.43 9.23 -14.35
N ILE A 13 -4.86 9.29 -15.62
CA ILE A 13 -4.33 10.20 -16.64
C ILE A 13 -5.32 11.34 -16.81
N TYR A 14 -4.80 12.56 -16.89
CA TYR A 14 -5.60 13.79 -16.98
C TYR A 14 -5.12 14.64 -18.14
N GLU A 15 -6.07 15.31 -18.79
CA GLU A 15 -5.79 16.30 -19.82
C GLU A 15 -5.64 17.69 -19.18
N VAL A 16 -4.63 18.44 -19.62
CA VAL A 16 -4.43 19.82 -19.18
C VAL A 16 -5.52 20.71 -19.81
N ASP A 17 -6.31 21.38 -18.98
CA ASP A 17 -7.31 22.36 -19.45
C ASP A 17 -6.62 23.67 -19.79
N ARG A 18 -6.68 24.07 -21.06
CA ARG A 18 -6.15 25.35 -21.52
C ARG A 18 -7.26 26.27 -22.00
N ARG A 19 -7.14 27.56 -21.64
CA ARG A 19 -7.98 28.66 -22.15
C ARG A 19 -7.06 29.76 -22.61
N ASP A 20 -7.29 30.20 -23.85
CA ASP A 20 -6.46 31.24 -24.48
C ASP A 20 -4.95 30.94 -24.44
N GLY A 21 -4.57 29.66 -24.51
CA GLY A 21 -3.18 29.18 -24.45
C GLY A 21 -2.64 28.96 -23.04
N GLU A 22 -3.28 29.47 -22.00
CA GLU A 22 -2.87 29.30 -20.62
C GLU A 22 -3.48 28.03 -19.99
N ALA A 23 -2.69 27.30 -19.22
CA ALA A 23 -3.19 26.18 -18.42
C ALA A 23 -4.00 26.73 -17.24
N VAL A 24 -5.25 26.27 -17.10
CA VAL A 24 -6.18 26.74 -16.06
C VAL A 24 -6.68 25.61 -15.13
N GLY A 25 -6.39 24.35 -15.45
CA GLY A 25 -6.87 23.22 -14.68
C GLY A 25 -6.50 21.87 -15.30
N LEU A 26 -7.13 20.84 -14.76
CA LEU A 26 -7.07 19.46 -15.28
C LEU A 26 -8.50 18.96 -15.57
N LYS A 27 -8.62 18.13 -16.59
CA LYS A 27 -9.84 17.41 -16.94
C LYS A 27 -9.59 15.91 -16.87
N ALA A 28 -10.63 15.16 -16.54
CA ALA A 28 -10.58 13.70 -16.66
C ALA A 28 -10.39 13.30 -18.14
N LEU A 29 -9.67 12.20 -18.36
CA LEU A 29 -9.53 11.63 -19.70
C LEU A 29 -10.90 11.14 -20.18
N GLN A 30 -11.33 11.59 -21.36
CA GLN A 30 -12.68 11.32 -21.88
C GLN A 30 -12.94 9.82 -22.09
N GLU A 31 -11.92 9.06 -22.43
CA GLU A 31 -12.01 7.62 -22.71
C GLU A 31 -12.04 6.77 -21.43
N ASP A 32 -11.77 7.35 -20.26
CA ASP A 32 -11.81 6.64 -18.99
C ASP A 32 -13.28 6.50 -18.52
N PRO A 33 -13.79 5.27 -18.36
CA PRO A 33 -15.20 5.06 -18.03
C PRO A 33 -15.55 5.40 -16.55
N ASP A 34 -14.57 5.54 -15.65
CA ASP A 34 -14.79 5.77 -14.22
C ASP A 34 -13.61 6.57 -13.60
N PRO A 35 -13.33 7.80 -14.12
CA PRO A 35 -12.13 8.53 -13.75
C PRO A 35 -12.13 8.95 -12.28
N SER A 36 -10.97 8.83 -11.62
CA SER A 36 -10.82 9.24 -10.22
C SER A 36 -10.90 10.77 -10.07
N PRO A 37 -11.74 11.29 -9.17
CA PRO A 37 -11.83 12.73 -8.90
C PRO A 37 -10.62 13.31 -8.18
N ILE A 38 -9.77 12.47 -7.57
CA ILE A 38 -8.60 12.89 -6.79
C ILE A 38 -7.68 13.78 -7.64
N GLY A 39 -7.41 13.38 -8.88
CA GLY A 39 -6.49 14.08 -9.77
C GLY A 39 -6.89 15.50 -10.14
N LEU A 40 -8.19 15.79 -10.16
CA LEU A 40 -8.67 17.14 -10.44
C LEU A 40 -8.23 18.15 -9.38
N SER A 41 -7.96 17.68 -8.16
CA SER A 41 -7.47 18.54 -7.07
C SER A 41 -5.96 18.80 -7.10
N MET A 42 -5.19 18.12 -7.95
CA MET A 42 -3.74 18.36 -8.08
C MET A 42 -3.43 19.79 -8.49
N TRP A 43 -4.23 20.38 -9.34
CA TRP A 43 -4.02 21.74 -9.82
C TRP A 43 -3.98 22.76 -8.69
N ASP A 44 -4.95 22.71 -7.78
CA ASP A 44 -5.02 23.61 -6.65
C ASP A 44 -3.98 23.22 -5.57
N ALA A 45 -3.80 21.92 -5.35
CA ALA A 45 -2.90 21.40 -4.32
C ALA A 45 -1.44 21.79 -4.58
N TYR A 46 -0.97 21.67 -5.81
CA TYR A 46 0.40 22.03 -6.15
C TYR A 46 0.66 23.54 -6.24
N ARG A 47 -0.35 24.35 -6.07
CA ARG A 47 -0.26 25.81 -5.98
C ARG A 47 -0.61 26.34 -4.58
N SER A 48 -0.72 25.43 -3.62
CA SER A 48 -1.13 25.76 -2.24
C SER A 48 0.03 26.34 -1.41
N PRO A 49 -0.28 27.08 -0.35
CA PRO A 49 0.75 27.63 0.55
C PRO A 49 1.53 26.57 1.33
N GLN A 50 1.09 25.30 1.34
CA GLN A 50 1.82 24.18 1.97
C GLN A 50 3.08 23.77 1.21
N ARG A 51 3.32 24.31 0.00
CA ARG A 51 4.52 23.98 -0.79
C ARG A 51 5.80 24.42 -0.08
N ILE A 52 6.81 23.58 -0.14
CA ILE A 52 8.16 23.90 0.30
C ILE A 52 8.83 24.69 -0.82
N LEU A 53 9.26 25.91 -0.50
CA LEU A 53 9.76 26.85 -1.51
C LEU A 53 11.27 26.95 -1.53
N ARG A 54 11.96 26.63 -0.43
CA ARG A 54 13.41 26.73 -0.27
C ARG A 54 13.94 25.57 0.57
N PRO A 55 15.22 25.19 0.44
CA PRO A 55 15.84 24.27 1.39
C PRO A 55 15.74 24.84 2.81
N ALA A 56 15.40 23.99 3.75
CA ALA A 56 15.18 24.39 5.14
C ALA A 56 15.83 23.40 6.11
N ILE A 57 16.48 23.89 7.12
CA ILE A 57 17.22 23.09 8.10
C ILE A 57 16.72 23.40 9.50
N ARG A 58 16.51 22.36 10.30
CA ARG A 58 16.12 22.47 11.69
C ARG A 58 17.17 23.27 12.46
N ARG A 59 16.74 24.24 13.25
CA ARG A 59 17.60 25.25 13.90
C ARG A 59 18.75 24.64 14.72
N SER A 60 18.46 23.69 15.61
CA SER A 60 19.50 23.06 16.45
C SER A 60 20.49 22.29 15.61
N TRP A 61 20.03 21.57 14.58
CA TRP A 61 20.90 20.83 13.68
C TRP A 61 21.85 21.77 12.91
N LEU A 62 21.36 22.89 12.40
CA LEU A 62 22.18 23.86 11.68
C LEU A 62 23.23 24.51 12.60
N ARG A 63 22.88 24.76 13.86
CA ARG A 63 23.78 25.43 14.83
C ARG A 63 24.82 24.52 15.44
N HIS A 64 24.49 23.27 15.71
CA HIS A 64 25.29 22.36 16.54
C HIS A 64 25.67 21.06 15.84
N GLY A 65 25.18 20.83 14.62
CA GLY A 65 25.49 19.65 13.82
C GLY A 65 24.62 18.42 14.11
N PRO A 66 24.99 17.27 13.50
CA PRO A 66 24.27 16.01 13.64
C PRO A 66 24.06 15.57 15.08
N GLY A 67 22.91 14.96 15.37
CA GLY A 67 22.54 14.47 16.72
C GLY A 67 22.11 15.52 17.73
N SER A 68 22.10 16.81 17.33
CA SER A 68 21.72 17.88 18.27
C SER A 68 20.22 17.94 18.51
N GLN A 69 19.82 17.81 19.77
CA GLN A 69 18.45 17.97 20.28
C GLN A 69 17.39 17.24 19.42
N PRO A 70 17.54 15.93 19.13
CA PRO A 70 16.62 15.19 18.26
C PRO A 70 15.19 15.12 18.84
N GLU A 71 15.03 15.32 20.15
CA GLU A 71 13.74 15.44 20.83
C GLU A 71 12.92 16.66 20.41
N LEU A 72 13.56 17.66 19.79
CA LEU A 72 12.90 18.86 19.28
C LEU A 72 12.40 18.71 17.82
N ARG A 73 12.65 17.59 17.16
CA ARG A 73 12.07 17.31 15.83
C ARG A 73 10.54 17.47 15.88
N GLY A 74 10.00 18.22 14.94
CA GLY A 74 8.58 18.56 14.86
C GLY A 74 8.11 19.70 15.78
N ARG A 75 9.01 20.32 16.55
CA ARG A 75 8.64 21.38 17.53
C ARG A 75 9.44 22.67 17.39
N GLU A 76 10.67 22.62 16.92
CA GLU A 76 11.49 23.81 16.78
C GLU A 76 11.42 24.42 15.38
N PRO A 77 11.80 25.72 15.23
CA PRO A 77 11.81 26.38 13.94
C PRO A 77 12.79 25.79 12.94
N PHE A 78 12.47 25.97 11.66
CA PHE A 78 13.38 25.80 10.55
C PHE A 78 14.03 27.11 10.15
N ILE A 79 15.21 27.02 9.52
CA ILE A 79 15.95 28.11 8.91
C ILE A 79 16.06 27.82 7.42
N GLU A 80 15.53 28.71 6.60
CA GLU A 80 15.74 28.62 5.15
C GLU A 80 17.18 28.96 4.79
N VAL A 81 17.78 28.17 3.89
CA VAL A 81 19.16 28.30 3.46
C VAL A 81 19.25 28.29 1.94
N GLU A 82 20.39 28.73 1.41
CA GLU A 82 20.68 28.60 -0.01
C GLU A 82 21.01 27.14 -0.39
N TRP A 83 20.78 26.78 -1.65
CA TRP A 83 21.00 25.42 -2.14
C TRP A 83 22.42 24.91 -1.95
N GLU A 84 23.44 25.76 -2.21
CA GLU A 84 24.85 25.39 -2.04
C GLU A 84 25.12 24.94 -0.60
N GLN A 85 24.66 25.72 0.39
CA GLN A 85 24.81 25.40 1.80
C GLN A 85 24.09 24.09 2.14
N ALA A 86 22.84 23.91 1.69
CA ALA A 86 22.08 22.69 1.95
C ALA A 86 22.76 21.44 1.36
N LEU A 87 23.23 21.53 0.10
CA LEU A 87 23.90 20.43 -0.58
C LEU A 87 25.25 20.08 0.05
N ASP A 88 26.03 21.11 0.48
CA ASP A 88 27.29 20.88 1.17
C ASP A 88 27.10 20.19 2.51
N LEU A 89 26.08 20.59 3.28
CA LEU A 89 25.75 19.94 4.55
C LEU A 89 25.27 18.51 4.36
N VAL A 90 24.40 18.23 3.39
CA VAL A 90 23.94 16.87 3.07
C VAL A 90 25.11 15.98 2.61
N ALA A 91 25.94 16.48 1.70
CA ALA A 91 27.09 15.72 1.21
C ALA A 91 28.11 15.46 2.32
N GLY A 92 28.38 16.47 3.15
CA GLY A 92 29.26 16.35 4.33
C GLY A 92 28.76 15.29 5.31
N GLU A 93 27.47 15.26 5.58
CA GLU A 93 26.87 14.28 6.48
C GLU A 93 26.87 12.86 5.91
N LEU A 94 26.55 12.68 4.63
CA LEU A 94 26.69 11.39 3.96
C LEU A 94 28.14 10.89 4.00
N LYS A 95 29.12 11.78 3.78
CA LYS A 95 30.54 11.43 3.87
C LYS A 95 30.93 11.03 5.30
N ARG A 96 30.52 11.82 6.31
CA ARG A 96 30.79 11.54 7.72
C ARG A 96 30.28 10.16 8.13
N VAL A 97 29.01 9.85 7.83
CA VAL A 97 28.39 8.57 8.21
C VAL A 97 29.09 7.41 7.51
N ARG A 98 29.37 7.53 6.22
CA ARG A 98 30.10 6.49 5.46
C ARG A 98 31.49 6.21 6.00
N GLU A 99 32.23 7.25 6.37
CA GLU A 99 33.60 7.13 6.88
C GLU A 99 33.66 6.61 8.32
N GLN A 100 32.71 7.00 9.17
CA GLN A 100 32.73 6.67 10.59
C GLN A 100 31.93 5.41 10.94
N HIS A 101 30.83 5.13 10.24
CA HIS A 101 29.87 4.07 10.56
C HIS A 101 29.64 3.09 9.40
N GLY A 102 30.07 3.42 8.18
CA GLY A 102 29.82 2.61 6.99
C GLY A 102 28.43 2.82 6.40
N ASN A 103 28.23 2.26 5.21
CA ASN A 103 26.95 2.38 4.48
C ASN A 103 25.78 1.60 5.15
N GLU A 104 26.07 0.65 6.04
CA GLU A 104 25.05 -0.06 6.84
C GLU A 104 24.41 0.82 7.92
N ALA A 105 24.93 2.01 8.17
CA ALA A 105 24.34 3.02 9.05
C ALA A 105 23.43 4.02 8.32
N ILE A 106 23.22 3.85 7.01
CA ILE A 106 22.32 4.70 6.18
C ILE A 106 21.06 3.90 5.85
N PHE A 107 19.89 4.37 6.30
CA PHE A 107 18.60 3.85 5.89
C PHE A 107 18.04 4.67 4.74
N GLY A 108 17.84 4.04 3.57
CA GLY A 108 17.26 4.68 2.39
C GLY A 108 15.75 4.44 2.30
N GLY A 109 14.96 5.45 2.67
CA GLY A 109 13.50 5.38 2.68
C GLY A 109 12.85 6.02 1.47
N SER A 110 11.79 5.41 1.02
CA SER A 110 10.80 5.92 0.07
C SER A 110 9.68 4.91 -0.12
N TYR A 111 8.57 5.35 -0.71
CA TYR A 111 7.49 4.45 -1.13
C TYR A 111 7.18 4.65 -2.61
N GLY A 112 6.89 3.54 -3.33
CA GLY A 112 6.67 3.52 -4.76
C GLY A 112 5.47 4.34 -5.27
N TRP A 113 4.54 4.71 -4.37
CA TRP A 113 3.41 5.58 -4.64
C TRP A 113 3.74 7.08 -4.55
N SER A 114 4.98 7.46 -4.37
CA SER A 114 5.38 8.87 -4.25
C SER A 114 5.42 9.61 -5.59
N SER A 115 5.60 8.90 -6.71
CA SER A 115 5.73 9.50 -8.04
C SER A 115 5.22 8.54 -9.12
N ALA A 116 4.40 9.03 -10.04
CA ALA A 116 3.87 8.24 -11.16
C ALA A 116 4.81 8.20 -12.36
N GLY A 117 5.70 9.20 -12.53
CA GLY A 117 6.64 9.28 -13.62
C GLY A 117 7.67 8.14 -13.61
N ARG A 118 8.19 7.81 -14.78
CA ARG A 118 9.10 6.66 -14.94
C ARG A 118 10.56 7.03 -14.71
N PHE A 119 10.95 8.26 -15.02
CA PHE A 119 12.29 8.79 -14.75
C PHE A 119 12.35 9.45 -13.36
N HIS A 120 11.46 10.41 -13.09
CA HIS A 120 11.38 11.06 -11.78
C HIS A 120 10.61 10.23 -10.74
N HIS A 121 10.80 8.92 -10.72
CA HIS A 121 10.31 8.04 -9.70
C HIS A 121 11.19 8.19 -8.45
N ALA A 122 10.73 8.91 -7.44
CA ALA A 122 11.52 9.32 -6.27
C ALA A 122 12.26 8.15 -5.60
N GLN A 123 11.60 6.99 -5.44
CA GLN A 123 12.22 5.78 -4.91
C GLN A 123 13.41 5.31 -5.77
N SER A 124 13.27 5.32 -7.11
CA SER A 124 14.35 4.89 -7.99
C SER A 124 15.52 5.87 -7.97
N GLN A 125 15.25 7.17 -7.86
CA GLN A 125 16.28 8.21 -7.80
C GLN A 125 17.10 8.10 -6.52
N VAL A 126 16.47 8.04 -5.33
CA VAL A 126 17.21 7.93 -4.07
C VAL A 126 17.98 6.62 -3.96
N HIS A 127 17.41 5.50 -4.42
CA HIS A 127 18.10 4.22 -4.40
C HIS A 127 19.29 4.21 -5.36
N ARG A 128 19.15 4.78 -6.56
CA ARG A 128 20.25 4.92 -7.51
C ARG A 128 21.38 5.76 -6.93
N MET A 129 21.06 6.89 -6.28
CA MET A 129 22.06 7.75 -5.65
C MET A 129 22.80 7.03 -4.52
N LEU A 130 22.07 6.40 -3.59
CA LEU A 130 22.69 5.69 -2.47
C LEU A 130 23.52 4.48 -2.94
N ASN A 131 23.10 3.79 -4.00
CA ASN A 131 23.87 2.71 -4.60
C ASN A 131 25.17 3.25 -5.28
N ALA A 132 25.11 4.41 -5.91
CA ALA A 132 26.30 5.03 -6.52
C ALA A 132 27.39 5.38 -5.51
N ILE A 133 27.01 5.61 -4.24
CA ILE A 133 27.94 5.92 -3.13
C ILE A 133 28.24 4.75 -2.21
N GLY A 134 27.94 3.50 -2.61
CA GLY A 134 28.30 2.30 -1.86
C GLY A 134 27.17 1.54 -1.20
N GLY A 135 25.92 1.95 -1.38
CA GLY A 135 24.74 1.24 -0.90
C GLY A 135 24.14 1.79 0.40
N TYR A 136 23.13 1.10 0.89
CA TYR A 136 22.31 1.53 2.03
C TYR A 136 21.48 0.35 2.58
N VAL A 137 21.01 0.45 3.81
CA VAL A 137 20.02 -0.46 4.37
C VAL A 137 18.67 -0.20 3.71
N ARG A 138 18.11 -1.23 3.09
CA ARG A 138 16.83 -1.17 2.40
C ARG A 138 15.72 -1.81 3.22
N SER A 139 14.47 -1.45 2.96
CA SER A 139 13.32 -2.25 3.34
C SER A 139 12.94 -3.25 2.26
N VAL A 140 12.39 -4.41 2.67
CA VAL A 140 11.81 -5.41 1.77
C VAL A 140 10.30 -5.49 1.98
N ASP A 141 9.58 -6.01 0.98
CA ASP A 141 8.14 -6.14 0.92
C ASP A 141 7.40 -4.79 0.85
N SER A 142 6.15 -4.77 1.30
CA SER A 142 5.33 -3.57 1.37
C SER A 142 4.29 -3.68 2.49
N TYR A 143 3.83 -2.55 3.01
CA TYR A 143 2.71 -2.52 3.96
C TYR A 143 1.44 -3.16 3.40
N SER A 144 1.23 -3.08 2.09
CA SER A 144 0.02 -3.56 1.44
C SER A 144 -0.10 -5.07 1.38
N LEU A 145 1.02 -5.80 1.17
CA LEU A 145 0.98 -7.22 0.83
C LEU A 145 2.22 -8.02 1.30
N GLY A 146 2.89 -7.56 2.36
CA GLY A 146 4.10 -8.22 2.87
C GLY A 146 3.88 -9.67 3.27
N ALA A 147 2.80 -10.01 3.98
CA ALA A 147 2.52 -11.37 4.40
C ALA A 147 2.30 -12.32 3.20
N ALA A 148 1.46 -11.93 2.25
CA ALA A 148 1.25 -12.74 1.05
C ALA A 148 2.47 -12.81 0.14
N ARG A 149 3.26 -11.73 0.04
CA ARG A 149 4.47 -11.71 -0.79
C ARG A 149 5.52 -12.74 -0.32
N VAL A 150 5.62 -12.95 0.99
CA VAL A 150 6.52 -13.97 1.57
C VAL A 150 5.90 -15.36 1.48
N LEU A 151 4.60 -15.51 1.78
CA LEU A 151 3.92 -16.82 1.80
C LEU A 151 3.75 -17.42 0.41
N MET A 152 3.21 -16.65 -0.56
CA MET A 152 2.70 -17.19 -1.83
C MET A 152 3.75 -17.93 -2.67
N PRO A 153 5.04 -17.53 -2.69
CA PRO A 153 6.09 -18.31 -3.36
C PRO A 153 6.30 -19.73 -2.80
N HIS A 154 5.95 -19.96 -1.55
CA HIS A 154 6.04 -21.28 -0.94
C HIS A 154 4.88 -22.19 -1.30
N ILE A 155 3.71 -21.64 -1.66
CA ILE A 155 2.47 -22.41 -1.79
C ILE A 155 1.89 -22.46 -3.21
N VAL A 156 2.13 -21.44 -4.05
CA VAL A 156 1.66 -21.40 -5.45
C VAL A 156 2.68 -20.74 -6.36
N ALA A 157 2.87 -19.43 -6.25
CA ALA A 157 3.75 -18.62 -7.11
C ALA A 157 3.98 -17.23 -6.47
N PRO A 158 5.02 -16.49 -6.91
CA PRO A 158 5.23 -15.11 -6.48
C PRO A 158 4.01 -14.22 -6.72
N MET A 159 3.72 -13.33 -5.77
CA MET A 159 2.55 -12.43 -5.83
C MET A 159 2.50 -11.62 -7.13
N GLU A 160 3.64 -11.14 -7.62
CA GLU A 160 3.73 -10.36 -8.86
C GLU A 160 3.31 -11.17 -10.08
N GLU A 161 3.64 -12.46 -10.11
CA GLU A 161 3.22 -13.38 -11.19
C GLU A 161 1.71 -13.63 -11.12
N LEU A 162 1.17 -13.86 -9.91
CA LEU A 162 -0.26 -14.06 -9.72
C LEU A 162 -1.04 -12.80 -10.09
N MET A 163 -0.62 -11.62 -9.63
CA MET A 163 -1.28 -10.35 -9.97
C MET A 163 -1.25 -10.06 -11.47
N ALA A 164 -0.14 -10.37 -12.14
CA ALA A 164 -0.03 -10.20 -13.58
C ALA A 164 -0.82 -11.25 -14.38
N GLY A 165 -1.02 -12.41 -13.80
CA GLY A 165 -1.69 -13.57 -14.43
C GLY A 165 -3.16 -13.74 -14.06
N HIS A 166 -3.79 -12.80 -13.34
CA HIS A 166 -5.21 -12.88 -12.99
C HIS A 166 -6.09 -13.06 -14.23
N HIS A 167 -7.23 -13.74 -14.09
CA HIS A 167 -8.23 -13.78 -15.15
C HIS A 167 -8.55 -12.38 -15.66
N GLY A 168 -8.58 -12.19 -16.97
CA GLY A 168 -9.12 -11.00 -17.58
C GLY A 168 -10.60 -10.79 -17.19
N TRP A 169 -11.05 -9.55 -17.04
CA TRP A 169 -12.46 -9.28 -16.73
C TRP A 169 -13.42 -9.93 -17.73
N ASP A 170 -13.06 -10.02 -19.02
CA ASP A 170 -13.89 -10.66 -20.03
C ASP A 170 -14.06 -12.17 -19.79
N VAL A 171 -13.00 -12.85 -19.31
CA VAL A 171 -13.05 -14.25 -18.88
C VAL A 171 -13.98 -14.42 -17.67
N MET A 172 -13.85 -13.51 -16.68
CA MET A 172 -14.73 -13.52 -15.51
C MET A 172 -16.20 -13.33 -15.93
N VAL A 173 -16.50 -12.34 -16.75
CA VAL A 173 -17.86 -12.05 -17.24
C VAL A 173 -18.47 -13.22 -18.02
N ALA A 174 -17.67 -13.91 -18.81
CA ALA A 174 -18.15 -15.04 -19.60
C ALA A 174 -18.43 -16.30 -18.75
N HIS A 175 -17.63 -16.55 -17.74
CA HIS A 175 -17.58 -17.88 -17.10
C HIS A 175 -17.96 -17.90 -15.62
N THR A 176 -17.69 -16.85 -14.83
CA THR A 176 -17.98 -16.85 -13.39
C THR A 176 -19.48 -16.76 -13.12
N ARG A 177 -19.99 -17.58 -12.21
CA ARG A 177 -21.40 -17.61 -11.80
C ARG A 177 -21.60 -17.27 -10.33
N LEU A 178 -20.57 -17.53 -9.51
CA LEU A 178 -20.55 -17.14 -8.09
C LEU A 178 -19.18 -16.53 -7.78
N LEU A 179 -19.18 -15.27 -7.35
CA LEU A 179 -17.99 -14.60 -6.87
C LEU A 179 -18.15 -14.36 -5.37
N VAL A 180 -17.32 -15.04 -4.58
CA VAL A 180 -17.26 -14.88 -3.13
C VAL A 180 -16.02 -14.06 -2.79
N SER A 181 -16.20 -12.92 -2.13
CA SER A 181 -15.12 -12.06 -1.69
C SER A 181 -15.02 -12.01 -0.17
N PHE A 182 -13.80 -12.16 0.33
CA PHE A 182 -13.45 -11.90 1.71
C PHE A 182 -12.73 -10.56 1.79
N GLY A 183 -13.32 -9.60 2.52
CA GLY A 183 -12.78 -8.25 2.68
C GLY A 183 -13.20 -7.24 1.60
N GLY A 184 -14.11 -7.62 0.68
CA GLY A 184 -14.70 -6.72 -0.30
C GLY A 184 -13.92 -6.53 -1.61
N ILE A 185 -14.52 -5.76 -2.53
CA ILE A 185 -13.94 -5.33 -3.82
C ILE A 185 -14.28 -3.84 -4.02
N PRO A 186 -13.66 -2.92 -3.25
CA PRO A 186 -14.02 -1.51 -3.27
C PRO A 186 -13.44 -0.80 -4.50
N GLY A 187 -14.28 -0.09 -5.26
CA GLY A 187 -13.89 0.67 -6.44
C GLY A 187 -12.89 1.78 -6.13
N LYS A 188 -13.00 2.41 -4.95
CA LYS A 188 -12.05 3.45 -4.52
C LYS A 188 -10.59 2.98 -4.53
N ASN A 189 -10.33 1.71 -4.24
CA ASN A 189 -8.98 1.15 -4.27
C ASN A 189 -8.54 0.82 -5.70
N ALA A 190 -9.48 0.39 -6.56
CA ALA A 190 -9.21 0.12 -7.97
C ALA A 190 -9.02 1.40 -8.80
N GLN A 191 -9.40 2.56 -8.26
CA GLN A 191 -9.12 3.85 -8.89
C GLN A 191 -7.66 4.28 -8.78
N VAL A 192 -6.75 3.36 -8.47
CA VAL A 192 -5.32 3.63 -8.45
C VAL A 192 -4.52 2.50 -9.13
N THR A 193 -3.41 2.86 -9.71
CA THR A 193 -2.37 1.93 -10.22
C THR A 193 -1.04 2.65 -10.23
N ALA A 194 0.05 1.98 -9.87
CA ALA A 194 1.36 2.57 -9.95
C ALA A 194 1.67 2.99 -11.39
N GLY A 195 1.92 4.28 -11.61
CA GLY A 195 2.14 4.89 -12.91
C GLY A 195 0.87 5.49 -13.58
N GLY A 196 -0.31 5.28 -13.02
CA GLY A 196 -1.58 5.88 -13.46
C GLY A 196 -2.39 5.00 -14.41
N PRO A 197 -3.65 4.66 -14.05
CA PRO A 197 -4.55 3.97 -14.96
C PRO A 197 -5.09 4.93 -16.03
N ALA A 198 -5.20 4.44 -17.27
CA ALA A 198 -5.85 5.15 -18.37
C ALA A 198 -7.33 4.79 -18.49
N GLU A 199 -7.72 3.64 -17.98
CA GLU A 199 -9.09 3.11 -18.04
C GLU A 199 -9.41 2.42 -16.72
N HIS A 200 -10.26 3.01 -15.89
CA HIS A 200 -10.75 2.37 -14.67
C HIS A 200 -11.80 1.32 -15.01
N ARG A 201 -11.54 0.04 -14.74
CA ARG A 201 -12.31 -1.10 -15.30
C ARG A 201 -13.21 -1.80 -14.30
N LEU A 202 -12.99 -1.61 -12.99
CA LEU A 202 -13.63 -2.44 -11.96
C LEU A 202 -15.16 -2.34 -11.97
N ARG A 203 -15.71 -1.13 -11.77
CA ARG A 203 -17.17 -0.94 -11.70
C ARG A 203 -17.89 -1.36 -12.99
N PRO A 204 -17.40 -0.99 -14.19
CA PRO A 204 -17.95 -1.52 -15.45
C PRO A 204 -17.90 -3.04 -15.54
N ALA A 205 -16.85 -3.70 -15.08
CA ALA A 205 -16.73 -5.15 -15.11
C ALA A 205 -17.70 -5.83 -14.14
N LEU A 206 -17.84 -5.33 -12.92
CA LEU A 206 -18.81 -5.85 -11.94
C LEU A 206 -20.25 -5.68 -12.43
N ALA A 207 -20.59 -4.57 -13.07
CA ALA A 207 -21.90 -4.37 -13.69
C ALA A 207 -22.18 -5.38 -14.82
N ARG A 208 -21.18 -5.68 -15.65
CA ARG A 208 -21.28 -6.71 -16.69
C ARG A 208 -21.45 -8.12 -16.10
N LEU A 209 -20.74 -8.45 -15.03
CA LEU A 209 -20.89 -9.71 -14.30
C LEU A 209 -22.31 -9.87 -13.74
N ALA A 210 -22.84 -8.82 -13.09
CA ALA A 210 -24.20 -8.80 -12.57
C ALA A 210 -25.23 -9.02 -13.69
N ALA A 211 -25.09 -8.30 -14.82
CA ALA A 211 -25.97 -8.42 -15.99
C ALA A 211 -25.95 -9.83 -16.62
N ARG A 212 -24.88 -10.61 -16.40
CA ARG A 212 -24.76 -12.02 -16.82
C ARG A 212 -25.27 -13.02 -15.76
N GLY A 213 -25.87 -12.53 -14.69
CA GLY A 213 -26.42 -13.36 -13.61
C GLY A 213 -25.37 -13.94 -12.66
N CYS A 214 -24.17 -13.37 -12.60
CA CYS A 214 -23.21 -13.71 -11.57
C CYS A 214 -23.74 -13.28 -10.19
N ARG A 215 -23.74 -14.19 -9.23
CA ARG A 215 -24.08 -13.89 -7.84
C ARG A 215 -22.83 -13.42 -7.10
N PHE A 216 -23.00 -12.42 -6.25
CA PHE A 216 -21.94 -11.91 -5.39
C PHE A 216 -22.24 -12.18 -3.93
N VAL A 217 -21.25 -12.72 -3.20
CA VAL A 217 -21.28 -12.91 -1.76
C VAL A 217 -20.07 -12.19 -1.16
N ASN A 218 -20.31 -11.27 -0.24
CA ASN A 218 -19.26 -10.47 0.39
C ASN A 218 -19.18 -10.71 1.89
N PHE A 219 -18.14 -11.41 2.33
CA PHE A 219 -17.79 -11.49 3.74
C PHE A 219 -17.00 -10.25 4.13
N SER A 220 -17.61 -9.39 4.91
CA SER A 220 -16.96 -8.15 5.32
C SER A 220 -17.62 -7.57 6.58
N PRO A 221 -16.86 -6.94 7.49
CA PRO A 221 -17.44 -6.13 8.56
C PRO A 221 -18.06 -4.82 8.05
N VAL A 222 -17.85 -4.49 6.77
CA VAL A 222 -18.28 -3.25 6.11
C VAL A 222 -19.19 -3.59 4.93
N ARG A 223 -20.40 -3.02 4.89
CA ARG A 223 -21.42 -3.32 3.87
C ARG A 223 -21.06 -2.71 2.51
N ASP A 224 -20.59 -1.48 2.50
CA ASP A 224 -20.38 -0.65 1.30
C ASP A 224 -18.99 -0.77 0.67
N ASN A 225 -18.30 -1.90 0.89
CA ASN A 225 -16.96 -2.14 0.34
C ASN A 225 -16.93 -3.11 -0.86
N PHE A 226 -18.05 -3.28 -1.56
CA PHE A 226 -18.14 -4.06 -2.79
C PHE A 226 -18.96 -3.29 -3.83
N ASP A 227 -18.27 -2.71 -4.82
CA ASP A 227 -18.85 -1.74 -5.77
C ASP A 227 -19.55 -2.41 -6.98
N ALA A 228 -20.37 -3.46 -6.73
CA ALA A 228 -21.30 -4.00 -7.73
C ALA A 228 -22.64 -3.23 -7.69
N PRO A 229 -23.51 -3.40 -8.71
CA PRO A 229 -24.82 -2.74 -8.74
C PRO A 229 -25.63 -2.99 -7.47
N GLU A 230 -26.37 -1.98 -7.05
CA GLU A 230 -27.23 -2.04 -5.85
C GLU A 230 -28.15 -3.27 -5.85
N GLY A 231 -28.26 -3.94 -4.70
CA GLY A 231 -29.08 -5.14 -4.54
C GLY A 231 -28.49 -6.42 -5.14
N SER A 232 -27.34 -6.38 -5.83
CA SER A 232 -26.73 -7.58 -6.43
C SER A 232 -25.79 -8.33 -5.50
N VAL A 233 -25.40 -7.76 -4.35
CA VAL A 233 -24.44 -8.32 -3.40
C VAL A 233 -25.14 -8.84 -2.15
N GLU A 234 -24.99 -10.12 -1.84
CA GLU A 234 -25.30 -10.65 -0.53
C GLU A 234 -24.17 -10.28 0.44
N TRP A 235 -24.44 -9.36 1.36
CA TRP A 235 -23.51 -9.00 2.42
C TRP A 235 -23.66 -9.96 3.61
N ILE A 236 -22.55 -10.58 4.01
CA ILE A 236 -22.44 -11.42 5.19
C ILE A 236 -21.51 -10.69 6.18
N PRO A 237 -22.06 -10.07 7.23
CA PRO A 237 -21.24 -9.45 8.26
C PRO A 237 -20.40 -10.52 8.96
N ILE A 238 -19.10 -10.30 9.03
CA ILE A 238 -18.13 -11.21 9.65
C ILE A 238 -17.26 -10.44 10.63
N ARG A 239 -16.98 -11.03 11.80
CA ARG A 239 -16.04 -10.42 12.74
C ARG A 239 -14.66 -10.25 12.09
N PRO A 240 -14.02 -9.08 12.21
CA PRO A 240 -12.69 -8.87 11.64
C PRO A 240 -11.69 -9.92 12.09
N ASN A 241 -10.78 -10.32 11.17
CA ASN A 241 -9.73 -11.31 11.35
C ASN A 241 -10.22 -12.77 11.59
N THR A 242 -11.45 -13.07 11.21
CA THR A 242 -12.00 -14.44 11.31
C THR A 242 -12.28 -15.08 9.95
N ASP A 243 -11.91 -14.43 8.86
CA ASP A 243 -12.11 -14.89 7.49
C ASP A 243 -11.52 -16.29 7.26
N THR A 244 -10.33 -16.56 7.80
CA THR A 244 -9.69 -17.87 7.76
C THR A 244 -10.58 -18.96 8.38
N ALA A 245 -11.20 -18.70 9.53
CA ALA A 245 -12.09 -19.69 10.16
C ALA A 245 -13.31 -20.01 9.27
N ALA A 246 -13.88 -19.01 8.60
CA ALA A 246 -14.97 -19.22 7.64
C ALA A 246 -14.51 -20.08 6.44
N MET A 247 -13.33 -19.78 5.87
CA MET A 247 -12.78 -20.54 4.73
C MET A 247 -12.46 -22.00 5.10
N LEU A 248 -11.89 -22.25 6.30
CA LEU A 248 -11.63 -23.58 6.81
C LEU A 248 -12.94 -24.37 7.00
N ALA A 249 -13.98 -23.72 7.51
CA ALA A 249 -15.28 -24.34 7.68
C ALA A 249 -15.91 -24.71 6.32
N LEU A 250 -15.87 -23.82 5.34
CA LEU A 250 -16.36 -24.12 3.98
C LEU A 250 -15.63 -25.32 3.38
N ALA A 251 -14.30 -25.39 3.54
CA ALA A 251 -13.51 -26.52 3.06
C ALA A 251 -13.86 -27.81 3.82
N CYS A 252 -14.02 -27.75 5.15
CA CYS A 252 -14.40 -28.91 5.97
C CYS A 252 -15.78 -29.45 5.59
N GLU A 253 -16.78 -28.60 5.38
CA GLU A 253 -18.14 -29.01 4.95
C GLU A 253 -18.10 -29.71 3.57
N LEU A 254 -17.30 -29.17 2.62
CA LEU A 254 -17.10 -29.80 1.31
C LEU A 254 -16.46 -31.18 1.41
N ILE A 255 -15.46 -31.34 2.28
CA ILE A 255 -14.76 -32.63 2.48
C ILE A 255 -15.69 -33.63 3.17
N GLN A 256 -16.41 -33.25 4.21
CA GLN A 256 -17.35 -34.12 4.93
C GLN A 256 -18.50 -34.58 4.03
N ALA A 257 -18.97 -33.70 3.14
CA ALA A 257 -20.03 -34.03 2.17
C ALA A 257 -19.51 -34.84 0.96
N GLY A 258 -18.20 -35.12 0.85
CA GLY A 258 -17.60 -35.79 -0.30
C GLY A 258 -17.69 -34.99 -1.60
N ARG A 259 -17.80 -33.66 -1.50
CA ARG A 259 -17.98 -32.72 -2.64
C ARG A 259 -16.67 -32.02 -3.05
N HIS A 260 -15.54 -32.44 -2.50
CA HIS A 260 -14.22 -31.99 -2.89
C HIS A 260 -13.74 -32.70 -4.17
N ASP A 261 -12.96 -32.02 -5.01
CA ASP A 261 -12.40 -32.59 -6.23
C ASP A 261 -11.13 -33.40 -5.91
N GLN A 262 -11.32 -34.71 -5.62
CA GLN A 262 -10.24 -35.64 -5.30
C GLN A 262 -9.21 -35.75 -6.44
N THR A 263 -9.66 -35.68 -7.71
CA THR A 263 -8.78 -35.76 -8.86
C THR A 263 -7.84 -34.56 -8.94
N PHE A 264 -8.39 -33.35 -8.75
CA PHE A 264 -7.58 -32.13 -8.71
C PHE A 264 -6.58 -32.19 -7.55
N LEU A 265 -7.03 -32.54 -6.36
CA LEU A 265 -6.19 -32.59 -5.15
C LEU A 265 -5.02 -33.56 -5.32
N SER A 266 -5.26 -34.76 -5.88
CA SER A 266 -4.21 -35.75 -6.08
C SER A 266 -3.21 -35.36 -7.19
N GLN A 267 -3.68 -34.71 -8.25
CA GLN A 267 -2.86 -34.40 -9.42
C GLN A 267 -2.08 -33.08 -9.25
N TYR A 268 -2.69 -32.05 -8.66
CA TYR A 268 -2.17 -30.67 -8.66
C TYR A 268 -1.70 -30.18 -7.29
N CYS A 269 -2.00 -30.91 -6.20
CA CYS A 269 -1.69 -30.50 -4.85
C CYS A 269 -0.78 -31.48 -4.13
N VAL A 270 -0.15 -31.02 -3.05
CA VAL A 270 0.55 -31.83 -2.03
C VAL A 270 0.05 -31.45 -0.64
N GLY A 271 0.16 -32.41 0.30
CA GLY A 271 -0.16 -32.18 1.71
C GLY A 271 -1.65 -32.11 2.06
N PHE A 272 -2.54 -32.57 1.15
CA PHE A 272 -3.98 -32.56 1.39
C PHE A 272 -4.36 -33.41 2.60
N ASP A 273 -3.88 -34.63 2.73
CA ASP A 273 -4.23 -35.52 3.83
C ASP A 273 -3.84 -34.93 5.20
N THR A 274 -2.64 -34.33 5.27
CA THR A 274 -2.14 -33.66 6.46
C THR A 274 -3.05 -32.51 6.89
N TRP A 275 -3.51 -31.69 5.95
CA TRP A 275 -4.42 -30.59 6.23
C TRP A 275 -5.86 -31.07 6.49
N ALA A 276 -6.35 -32.09 5.76
CA ALA A 276 -7.65 -32.69 6.00
C ALA A 276 -7.76 -33.31 7.40
N ASP A 277 -6.69 -33.93 7.90
CA ASP A 277 -6.64 -34.43 9.28
C ASP A 277 -6.80 -33.34 10.33
N TYR A 278 -6.25 -32.13 10.07
CA TYR A 278 -6.51 -30.95 10.93
C TYR A 278 -7.96 -30.50 10.82
N LEU A 279 -8.52 -30.38 9.61
CA LEU A 279 -9.89 -29.94 9.40
C LEU A 279 -10.92 -30.88 10.05
N LEU A 280 -10.69 -32.19 9.92
CA LEU A 280 -11.59 -33.23 10.44
C LEU A 280 -11.38 -33.54 11.93
N GLY A 281 -10.53 -32.76 12.61
CA GLY A 281 -10.28 -32.91 14.04
C GLY A 281 -9.47 -34.13 14.44
N ARG A 282 -8.80 -34.81 13.50
CA ARG A 282 -8.01 -36.02 13.79
C ARG A 282 -6.71 -35.71 14.53
N ARG A 283 -6.26 -34.43 14.51
CA ARG A 283 -5.03 -33.98 15.18
C ARG A 283 -5.27 -33.40 16.56
N ASP A 284 -6.36 -32.65 16.76
CA ASP A 284 -6.63 -31.88 17.97
C ASP A 284 -8.00 -32.15 18.59
N GLY A 285 -8.76 -33.09 18.04
CA GLY A 285 -10.11 -33.43 18.53
C GLY A 285 -11.18 -32.43 18.15
N ILE A 286 -10.89 -31.39 17.38
CA ILE A 286 -11.81 -30.31 17.04
C ILE A 286 -12.07 -30.29 15.52
N VAL A 287 -13.29 -30.63 15.10
CA VAL A 287 -13.71 -30.53 13.70
C VAL A 287 -13.91 -29.06 13.32
N LYS A 288 -13.25 -28.59 12.26
CA LYS A 288 -13.29 -27.18 11.82
C LYS A 288 -14.49 -26.91 10.88
N ASN A 289 -15.68 -27.41 11.23
CA ASN A 289 -16.91 -27.30 10.46
C ASN A 289 -17.65 -25.96 10.70
N ALA A 290 -18.83 -25.81 10.12
CA ALA A 290 -19.64 -24.59 10.25
C ALA A 290 -20.06 -24.29 11.71
N ASP A 291 -20.31 -25.31 12.53
CA ASP A 291 -20.66 -25.12 13.96
C ASP A 291 -19.46 -24.60 14.77
N TRP A 292 -18.26 -25.05 14.47
CA TRP A 292 -17.03 -24.52 15.06
C TRP A 292 -16.80 -23.06 14.64
N ALA A 293 -17.01 -22.73 13.35
CA ALA A 293 -16.74 -21.39 12.84
C ALA A 293 -17.77 -20.34 13.27
N ALA A 294 -19.04 -20.71 13.47
CA ALA A 294 -20.12 -19.77 13.75
C ALA A 294 -19.86 -18.89 15.01
N PRO A 295 -19.48 -19.43 16.18
CA PRO A 295 -19.16 -18.60 17.35
C PRO A 295 -17.90 -17.72 17.16
N ILE A 296 -16.98 -18.12 16.30
CA ILE A 296 -15.76 -17.35 15.98
C ILE A 296 -16.12 -16.18 15.07
N THR A 297 -16.78 -16.48 13.96
CA THR A 297 -17.02 -15.53 12.87
C THR A 297 -18.23 -14.62 13.08
N GLY A 298 -19.19 -15.08 13.86
CA GLY A 298 -20.52 -14.46 13.97
C GLY A 298 -21.44 -14.81 12.79
N VAL A 299 -20.98 -15.61 11.83
CA VAL A 299 -21.78 -16.06 10.67
C VAL A 299 -22.57 -17.32 11.06
N PRO A 300 -23.90 -17.39 10.80
CA PRO A 300 -24.68 -18.57 11.09
C PRO A 300 -24.14 -19.84 10.40
N ALA A 301 -24.04 -20.95 11.14
CA ALA A 301 -23.50 -22.22 10.61
C ALA A 301 -24.27 -22.72 9.37
N GLU A 302 -25.59 -22.56 9.37
CA GLU A 302 -26.42 -22.94 8.22
C GLU A 302 -26.07 -22.15 6.95
N ARG A 303 -25.75 -20.85 7.10
CA ARG A 303 -25.34 -20.04 5.94
C ARG A 303 -24.02 -20.54 5.36
N LEU A 304 -23.05 -20.91 6.21
CA LEU A 304 -21.77 -21.49 5.77
C LEU A 304 -22.00 -22.84 5.06
N ARG A 305 -22.82 -23.74 5.61
CA ARG A 305 -23.16 -25.02 4.96
C ARG A 305 -23.83 -24.83 3.61
N ARG A 306 -24.81 -23.93 3.54
CA ARG A 306 -25.49 -23.61 2.27
C ARG A 306 -24.49 -23.06 1.24
N LEU A 307 -23.59 -22.15 1.63
CA LEU A 307 -22.57 -21.60 0.73
C LEU A 307 -21.60 -22.66 0.25
N ALA A 308 -21.18 -23.59 1.11
CA ALA A 308 -20.34 -24.71 0.70
C ALA A 308 -20.99 -25.53 -0.44
N GLY A 309 -22.32 -25.80 -0.31
CA GLY A 309 -23.11 -26.41 -1.36
C GLY A 309 -23.12 -25.61 -2.66
N GLU A 310 -23.42 -24.31 -2.57
CA GLU A 310 -23.46 -23.38 -3.71
C GLU A 310 -22.12 -23.32 -4.47
N LEU A 311 -20.99 -23.29 -3.74
CA LEU A 311 -19.64 -23.26 -4.29
C LEU A 311 -19.31 -24.52 -5.12
N ALA A 312 -19.77 -25.68 -4.69
CA ALA A 312 -19.53 -26.94 -5.38
C ALA A 312 -20.40 -27.12 -6.64
N GLU A 313 -21.53 -26.43 -6.72
CA GLU A 313 -22.51 -26.58 -7.82
C GLU A 313 -22.28 -25.63 -8.98
N THR A 314 -21.46 -24.59 -8.78
CA THR A 314 -21.32 -23.53 -9.77
C THR A 314 -19.86 -23.24 -10.13
N ARG A 315 -19.64 -22.50 -11.24
CA ARG A 315 -18.34 -21.91 -11.54
C ARG A 315 -18.08 -20.78 -10.53
N SER A 316 -17.25 -21.08 -9.54
CA SER A 316 -17.02 -20.23 -8.38
C SER A 316 -15.64 -19.62 -8.39
N PHE A 317 -15.56 -18.35 -8.00
CA PHE A 317 -14.31 -17.63 -7.84
C PHE A 317 -14.21 -17.06 -6.42
N ILE A 318 -13.10 -17.36 -5.73
CA ILE A 318 -12.85 -16.92 -4.36
C ILE A 318 -11.84 -15.76 -4.38
N ASN A 319 -12.22 -14.59 -3.91
CA ASN A 319 -11.36 -13.41 -3.85
C ASN A 319 -10.99 -13.05 -2.40
N ALA A 320 -9.71 -12.81 -2.14
CA ALA A 320 -9.22 -12.30 -0.85
C ALA A 320 -8.70 -10.87 -1.00
N ALA A 321 -9.23 -9.93 -0.24
CA ALA A 321 -8.75 -8.55 -0.24
C ALA A 321 -7.38 -8.41 0.43
N TRP A 322 -6.57 -7.42 0.00
CA TRP A 322 -5.25 -7.17 0.62
C TRP A 322 -5.31 -6.78 2.10
N SER A 323 -6.44 -6.25 2.56
CA SER A 323 -6.61 -5.91 3.97
C SER A 323 -6.48 -7.10 4.91
N LEU A 324 -6.88 -8.30 4.49
CA LEU A 324 -6.88 -9.51 5.32
C LEU A 324 -5.48 -9.91 5.79
N GLN A 325 -4.46 -9.66 5.00
CA GLN A 325 -3.08 -9.99 5.36
C GLN A 325 -2.39 -8.96 6.26
N ARG A 326 -3.03 -7.80 6.51
CA ARG A 326 -2.49 -6.75 7.37
C ARG A 326 -2.96 -6.90 8.82
N ALA A 327 -2.97 -8.11 9.33
CA ALA A 327 -3.47 -8.53 10.64
C ALA A 327 -2.48 -9.49 11.30
N ASP A 328 -2.68 -9.78 12.58
CA ASP A 328 -2.03 -10.93 13.20
C ASP A 328 -2.34 -12.18 12.38
N HIS A 329 -1.33 -13.01 12.10
CA HIS A 329 -1.44 -14.20 11.26
C HIS A 329 -1.93 -13.92 9.83
N GLY A 330 -1.52 -12.78 9.26
CA GLY A 330 -1.97 -12.28 7.96
C GLY A 330 -1.67 -13.18 6.76
N GLU A 331 -0.80 -14.16 6.90
CA GLU A 331 -0.53 -15.21 5.92
C GLU A 331 -1.72 -16.17 5.74
N GLN A 332 -2.44 -16.45 6.84
CA GLN A 332 -3.44 -17.52 6.92
C GLN A 332 -4.64 -17.32 6.00
N PRO A 333 -5.25 -16.12 5.87
CA PRO A 333 -6.37 -15.92 4.95
C PRO A 333 -5.99 -16.19 3.49
N TYR A 334 -4.75 -15.88 3.08
CA TYR A 334 -4.29 -16.13 1.72
C TYR A 334 -4.06 -17.61 1.45
N TRP A 335 -3.47 -18.32 2.41
CA TRP A 335 -3.31 -19.78 2.29
C TRP A 335 -4.67 -20.49 2.28
N ALA A 336 -5.57 -20.10 3.18
CA ALA A 336 -6.93 -20.66 3.24
C ALA A 336 -7.73 -20.39 1.95
N THR A 337 -7.55 -19.22 1.30
CA THR A 337 -8.17 -18.90 0.00
C THR A 337 -7.72 -19.88 -1.08
N VAL A 338 -6.41 -20.13 -1.19
CA VAL A 338 -5.86 -21.09 -2.15
C VAL A 338 -6.33 -22.50 -1.85
N ALA A 339 -6.33 -22.90 -0.57
CA ALA A 339 -6.72 -24.23 -0.15
C ALA A 339 -8.23 -24.49 -0.40
N LEU A 340 -9.11 -23.53 -0.12
CA LEU A 340 -10.54 -23.65 -0.44
C LEU A 340 -10.78 -23.76 -1.94
N ALA A 341 -10.10 -22.94 -2.75
CA ALA A 341 -10.19 -23.02 -4.21
C ALA A 341 -9.64 -24.37 -4.78
N ALA A 342 -8.62 -24.94 -4.14
CA ALA A 342 -8.08 -26.25 -4.48
C ALA A 342 -9.07 -27.38 -4.18
N VAL A 343 -9.78 -27.33 -3.03
CA VAL A 343 -10.83 -28.27 -2.67
C VAL A 343 -11.96 -28.28 -3.71
N LEU A 344 -12.29 -27.12 -4.29
CA LEU A 344 -13.29 -26.99 -5.37
C LEU A 344 -12.79 -27.48 -6.74
N GLY A 345 -11.47 -27.69 -6.91
CA GLY A 345 -10.88 -28.18 -8.17
C GLY A 345 -10.96 -27.21 -9.34
N GLN A 346 -11.25 -25.93 -9.11
CA GLN A 346 -11.52 -24.96 -10.18
C GLN A 346 -10.33 -24.07 -10.56
N ILE A 347 -9.18 -24.20 -9.90
CA ILE A 347 -7.96 -23.45 -10.21
C ILE A 347 -7.50 -23.79 -11.63
N GLY A 348 -7.19 -22.78 -12.43
CA GLY A 348 -6.78 -22.91 -13.83
C GLY A 348 -7.93 -23.06 -14.82
N LEU A 349 -9.19 -23.05 -14.36
CA LEU A 349 -10.37 -23.03 -15.26
C LEU A 349 -10.83 -21.58 -15.49
N PRO A 350 -11.31 -21.25 -16.71
CA PRO A 350 -11.86 -19.93 -16.99
C PRO A 350 -12.95 -19.54 -15.98
N GLY A 351 -12.78 -18.39 -15.31
CA GLY A 351 -13.73 -17.83 -14.35
C GLY A 351 -13.88 -18.57 -13.03
N GLY A 352 -13.03 -19.58 -12.76
CA GLY A 352 -13.00 -20.33 -11.51
C GLY A 352 -11.68 -20.19 -10.76
N GLY A 353 -11.60 -20.72 -9.54
CA GLY A 353 -10.40 -20.71 -8.72
C GLY A 353 -10.35 -19.54 -7.71
N PHE A 354 -9.20 -18.87 -7.62
CA PHE A 354 -8.99 -17.83 -6.62
C PHE A 354 -8.38 -16.55 -7.20
N GLY A 355 -8.51 -15.45 -6.46
CA GLY A 355 -7.84 -14.19 -6.73
C GLY A 355 -7.10 -13.66 -5.50
N VAL A 356 -5.87 -13.17 -5.73
CA VAL A 356 -5.07 -12.50 -4.70
C VAL A 356 -5.36 -11.00 -4.65
N ALA A 357 -6.60 -10.67 -4.82
CA ALA A 357 -7.34 -9.43 -4.78
C ALA A 357 -7.68 -8.80 -6.15
N TYR A 358 -8.94 -8.91 -6.54
CA TYR A 358 -9.54 -7.94 -7.43
C TYR A 358 -9.95 -6.72 -6.60
N GLY A 359 -9.67 -5.51 -7.09
CA GLY A 359 -10.06 -4.26 -6.45
C GLY A 359 -8.99 -3.45 -5.73
N PRO A 360 -7.80 -3.95 -5.32
CA PRO A 360 -6.81 -3.11 -4.63
C PRO A 360 -6.05 -2.17 -5.58
N ALA A 361 -6.01 -2.49 -6.88
CA ALA A 361 -5.45 -1.66 -7.95
C ALA A 361 -6.09 -2.05 -9.29
N ASN A 362 -6.06 -1.15 -10.26
CA ASN A 362 -6.71 -1.34 -11.56
C ASN A 362 -6.07 -2.41 -12.46
N LEU A 363 -4.83 -2.81 -12.17
CA LEU A 363 -4.07 -3.74 -13.02
C LEU A 363 -4.67 -5.15 -13.09
N MET A 364 -5.38 -5.60 -12.05
CA MET A 364 -5.99 -6.94 -12.01
C MET A 364 -7.17 -7.03 -12.98
N GLY A 365 -7.19 -8.09 -13.76
CA GLY A 365 -8.22 -8.29 -14.79
C GLY A 365 -8.05 -7.46 -16.06
N SER A 366 -6.96 -6.68 -16.18
CA SER A 366 -6.68 -5.89 -17.37
C SER A 366 -6.56 -6.77 -18.61
N PRO A 367 -7.19 -6.40 -19.74
CA PRO A 367 -7.05 -7.10 -21.01
C PRO A 367 -5.73 -6.80 -21.72
N HIS A 368 -4.98 -5.80 -21.29
CA HIS A 368 -3.79 -5.34 -21.99
C HIS A 368 -2.59 -6.25 -21.73
N THR A 369 -1.78 -6.46 -22.75
CA THR A 369 -0.53 -7.22 -22.66
C THR A 369 0.45 -6.53 -21.71
N LYS A 370 1.16 -7.33 -20.91
CA LYS A 370 2.26 -6.82 -20.09
C LYS A 370 3.36 -6.30 -21.02
N PHE A 371 3.67 -5.03 -20.91
CA PHE A 371 4.74 -4.37 -21.64
C PHE A 371 5.83 -3.89 -20.67
N ALA A 372 7.10 -4.08 -21.03
CA ALA A 372 8.24 -3.57 -20.27
C ALA A 372 8.46 -2.09 -20.63
N GLY A 373 7.78 -1.20 -19.92
CA GLY A 373 7.88 0.24 -20.12
C GLY A 373 9.17 0.84 -19.56
N PRO A 374 9.39 2.15 -19.78
CA PRO A 374 10.57 2.87 -19.29
C PRO A 374 10.77 2.66 -17.78
N THR A 375 12.02 2.41 -17.38
CA THR A 375 12.34 2.17 -15.96
C THR A 375 13.77 2.59 -15.69
N LEU A 376 13.96 3.53 -14.74
CA LEU A 376 15.28 3.98 -14.34
C LEU A 376 16.07 2.86 -13.64
N PRO A 377 17.24 2.45 -14.14
CA PRO A 377 18.08 1.47 -13.45
C PRO A 377 18.63 2.05 -12.15
N GLN A 378 18.50 1.28 -11.07
CA GLN A 378 18.91 1.73 -9.73
C GLN A 378 20.37 1.37 -9.38
N GLY A 379 21.05 0.60 -10.22
CA GLY A 379 22.36 0.05 -9.89
C GLY A 379 22.30 -1.10 -8.88
N ARG A 380 23.47 -1.49 -8.36
CA ARG A 380 23.60 -2.59 -7.40
C ARG A 380 23.82 -2.05 -5.99
N ASN A 381 23.00 -2.47 -5.05
CA ASN A 381 23.22 -2.21 -3.64
C ASN A 381 24.32 -3.16 -3.10
N ALA A 382 25.41 -2.59 -2.60
CA ALA A 382 26.49 -3.39 -2.00
C ALA A 382 26.16 -3.84 -0.56
N VAL A 383 25.30 -3.10 0.14
CA VAL A 383 24.80 -3.47 1.47
C VAL A 383 23.77 -4.59 1.36
N GLN A 384 24.02 -5.68 2.09
CA GLN A 384 23.13 -6.84 2.08
C GLN A 384 22.08 -6.80 3.21
N VAL A 385 22.31 -5.99 4.22
CA VAL A 385 21.40 -5.82 5.35
C VAL A 385 20.10 -5.15 4.89
N PHE A 386 18.98 -5.65 5.41
CA PHE A 386 17.65 -5.14 5.12
C PHE A 386 16.74 -5.27 6.35
N ILE A 387 15.59 -4.62 6.30
CA ILE A 387 14.50 -4.83 7.26
C ILE A 387 13.19 -5.12 6.53
N PRO A 388 12.25 -5.86 7.13
CA PRO A 388 10.87 -5.85 6.68
C PRO A 388 10.29 -4.42 6.80
N VAL A 389 9.55 -3.97 5.80
CA VAL A 389 9.11 -2.56 5.67
C VAL A 389 8.36 -2.04 6.91
N ALA A 390 7.62 -2.89 7.61
CA ALA A 390 6.85 -2.54 8.78
C ALA A 390 7.66 -2.60 10.10
N ARG A 391 8.98 -2.68 10.07
CA ARG A 391 9.85 -2.80 11.25
C ARG A 391 10.79 -1.60 11.45
N ILE A 392 10.43 -0.43 10.95
CA ILE A 392 11.28 0.77 11.05
C ILE A 392 11.51 1.15 12.52
N ALA A 393 10.44 1.22 13.32
CA ALA A 393 10.59 1.60 14.73
C ALA A 393 11.39 0.54 15.52
N ASP A 394 11.21 -0.74 15.24
CA ASP A 394 12.01 -1.82 15.86
C ASP A 394 13.50 -1.67 15.53
N MET A 395 13.83 -1.45 14.25
CA MET A 395 15.21 -1.22 13.82
C MET A 395 15.87 -0.07 14.58
N LEU A 396 15.19 1.07 14.67
CA LEU A 396 15.74 2.27 15.27
C LEU A 396 15.85 2.19 16.79
N LEU A 397 14.92 1.47 17.46
CA LEU A 397 14.90 1.35 18.92
C LEU A 397 15.76 0.20 19.45
N ASN A 398 16.01 -0.82 18.64
CA ASN A 398 16.65 -2.05 19.08
C ASN A 398 17.79 -2.48 18.13
N PRO A 399 18.81 -1.64 17.88
CA PRO A 399 19.94 -2.05 17.04
C PRO A 399 20.60 -3.30 17.61
N GLY A 400 20.98 -4.24 16.73
CA GLY A 400 21.55 -5.54 17.10
C GLY A 400 20.54 -6.60 17.54
N ALA A 401 19.28 -6.25 17.82
CA ALA A 401 18.28 -7.23 18.17
C ALA A 401 17.95 -8.16 16.99
N ALA A 402 17.78 -9.44 17.30
CA ALA A 402 17.49 -10.45 16.29
C ALA A 402 16.01 -10.47 15.90
N PHE A 403 15.72 -10.72 14.62
CA PHE A 403 14.39 -11.00 14.10
C PHE A 403 14.41 -12.18 13.12
N ASP A 404 13.31 -12.91 13.07
CA ASP A 404 13.13 -13.99 12.09
C ASP A 404 12.39 -13.45 10.84
N TYR A 405 12.78 -13.92 9.67
CA TYR A 405 12.14 -13.58 8.40
C TYR A 405 12.39 -14.68 7.37
N ASN A 406 11.33 -15.25 6.81
CA ASN A 406 11.36 -16.26 5.76
C ASN A 406 12.31 -17.45 6.05
N GLY A 407 12.27 -17.97 7.28
CA GLY A 407 13.09 -19.09 7.74
C GLY A 407 14.53 -18.75 8.06
N GLN A 408 14.91 -17.49 8.03
CA GLN A 408 16.25 -17.01 8.37
C GLN A 408 16.20 -16.07 9.58
N ARG A 409 17.31 -15.99 10.30
CA ARG A 409 17.50 -15.09 11.44
C ARG A 409 18.42 -13.95 11.05
N HIS A 410 17.96 -12.73 11.28
CA HIS A 410 18.63 -11.47 10.96
C HIS A 410 18.82 -10.65 12.23
N ALA A 411 19.58 -9.54 12.13
CA ALA A 411 19.72 -8.55 13.19
C ALA A 411 19.46 -7.15 12.62
N TYR A 412 18.86 -6.28 13.43
CA TYR A 412 18.65 -4.89 13.04
C TYR A 412 19.98 -4.13 12.99
N PRO A 413 20.23 -3.33 11.94
CA PRO A 413 21.40 -2.46 11.87
C PRO A 413 21.28 -1.28 12.84
N ASP A 414 22.40 -0.63 13.12
CA ASP A 414 22.46 0.63 13.86
C ASP A 414 22.45 1.80 12.86
N ILE A 415 21.40 2.60 12.86
CA ILE A 415 21.16 3.66 11.85
C ILE A 415 21.51 5.03 12.40
N GLU A 416 22.47 5.68 11.77
CA GLU A 416 22.92 7.04 12.03
C GLU A 416 22.24 8.08 11.14
N LEU A 417 21.87 7.69 9.91
CA LEU A 417 21.26 8.58 8.94
C LEU A 417 20.07 7.94 8.24
N ILE A 418 18.95 8.66 8.22
CA ILE A 418 17.80 8.35 7.38
C ILE A 418 17.80 9.32 6.20
N TYR A 419 17.85 8.78 4.98
CA TYR A 419 17.64 9.54 3.75
C TYR A 419 16.32 9.15 3.11
N TRP A 420 15.38 10.09 2.99
CA TRP A 420 14.04 9.79 2.52
C TRP A 420 13.61 10.72 1.38
N ALA A 421 13.26 10.15 0.23
CA ALA A 421 12.74 10.91 -0.90
C ALA A 421 11.37 10.39 -1.31
N GLY A 422 10.34 11.18 -1.06
CA GLY A 422 8.94 10.85 -1.35
C GLY A 422 8.32 9.81 -0.43
N GLY A 423 7.08 10.02 -0.05
CA GLY A 423 6.33 9.21 0.90
C GLY A 423 6.42 9.73 2.34
N ASN A 424 5.49 9.28 3.17
CA ASN A 424 5.31 9.79 4.53
C ASN A 424 5.24 8.64 5.53
N PRO A 425 6.33 8.32 6.26
CA PRO A 425 6.35 7.25 7.27
C PRO A 425 5.36 7.51 8.41
N PHE A 426 5.08 8.79 8.76
CA PHE A 426 4.06 9.18 9.73
C PHE A 426 2.62 8.99 9.22
N HIS A 427 2.45 8.28 8.13
CA HIS A 427 1.19 7.76 7.65
C HIS A 427 1.20 6.23 7.56
N HIS A 428 2.26 5.63 7.00
CA HIS A 428 2.29 4.19 6.72
C HIS A 428 2.59 3.33 7.94
N HIS A 429 3.41 3.82 8.86
CA HIS A 429 3.86 3.05 10.01
C HIS A 429 2.78 2.97 11.09
N GLN A 430 2.76 1.88 11.83
CA GLN A 430 1.90 1.65 12.98
C GLN A 430 2.47 2.33 14.21
N ASP A 431 1.64 2.56 15.23
CA ASP A 431 2.03 3.20 16.49
C ASP A 431 2.92 4.44 16.26
N LEU A 432 2.32 5.50 15.73
CA LEU A 432 3.06 6.70 15.35
C LEU A 432 3.73 7.39 16.55
N ASN A 433 3.21 7.19 17.76
CA ASN A 433 3.86 7.71 18.97
C ASN A 433 5.18 6.96 19.22
N ARG A 434 5.19 5.64 19.04
CA ARG A 434 6.42 4.83 19.11
C ARG A 434 7.38 5.17 17.96
N LEU A 435 6.86 5.37 16.73
CA LEU A 435 7.69 5.81 15.61
C LEU A 435 8.35 7.16 15.90
N ALA A 436 7.63 8.14 16.48
CA ALA A 436 8.18 9.45 16.83
C ALA A 436 9.31 9.34 17.87
N GLN A 437 9.22 8.39 18.82
CA GLN A 437 10.32 8.08 19.74
C GLN A 437 11.53 7.47 18.99
N ALA A 438 11.26 6.54 18.09
CA ALA A 438 12.29 5.89 17.27
C ALA A 438 13.00 6.90 16.37
N TRP A 439 12.26 7.86 15.82
CA TRP A 439 12.77 8.91 14.92
C TRP A 439 13.76 9.87 15.57
N ARG A 440 13.92 9.81 16.90
CA ARG A 440 14.93 10.56 17.64
C ARG A 440 16.31 9.89 17.69
N LYS A 441 16.40 8.63 17.27
CA LYS A 441 17.64 7.84 17.36
C LYS A 441 18.69 8.24 16.32
N PRO A 442 18.36 8.36 15.02
CA PRO A 442 19.35 8.74 14.03
C PRO A 442 19.90 10.15 14.29
N ALA A 443 21.21 10.33 14.06
CA ALA A 443 21.85 11.64 14.17
C ALA A 443 21.27 12.66 13.16
N THR A 444 20.88 12.16 11.96
CA THR A 444 20.35 13.02 10.91
C THR A 444 19.20 12.36 10.14
N VAL A 445 18.17 13.16 9.85
CA VAL A 445 17.05 12.81 8.96
C VAL A 445 16.97 13.82 7.82
N ILE A 446 17.13 13.35 6.59
CA ILE A 446 17.06 14.16 5.37
C ILE A 446 15.78 13.79 4.61
N ALA A 447 15.01 14.79 4.18
CA ALA A 447 13.77 14.59 3.43
C ALA A 447 13.75 15.40 2.14
N HIS A 448 13.41 14.76 1.00
CA HIS A 448 12.93 15.45 -0.18
C HIS A 448 11.40 15.44 -0.17
N GLU A 449 10.79 16.59 -0.14
CA GLU A 449 9.33 16.72 -0.08
C GLU A 449 8.81 17.91 -0.88
N GLN A 450 7.54 17.78 -1.31
CA GLN A 450 6.85 18.85 -2.07
C GLN A 450 6.11 19.80 -1.13
N VAL A 451 5.65 19.31 0.01
CA VAL A 451 4.77 20.01 0.95
C VAL A 451 5.18 19.73 2.39
N TRP A 452 4.89 20.67 3.29
CA TRP A 452 5.16 20.55 4.74
C TRP A 452 4.20 19.55 5.42
N ASN A 453 4.34 18.27 5.05
CA ASN A 453 3.63 17.19 5.73
C ASN A 453 4.28 16.81 7.07
N ALA A 454 3.71 15.80 7.75
CA ALA A 454 4.23 15.37 9.06
C ALA A 454 5.70 14.91 8.99
N HIS A 455 6.09 14.21 7.89
CA HIS A 455 7.47 13.75 7.72
C HIS A 455 8.45 14.91 7.53
N ALA A 456 8.14 15.88 6.66
CA ALA A 456 8.98 17.07 6.46
C ALA A 456 9.20 17.82 7.76
N LYS A 457 8.13 17.98 8.57
CA LYS A 457 8.22 18.63 9.90
C LYS A 457 9.08 17.86 10.90
N MET A 458 9.23 16.54 10.74
CA MET A 458 10.03 15.66 11.60
C MET A 458 11.45 15.41 11.07
N ALA A 459 11.86 16.06 9.98
CA ALA A 459 13.21 15.97 9.42
C ALA A 459 14.15 17.05 9.99
N ASP A 460 15.45 16.85 9.81
CA ASP A 460 16.50 17.82 10.12
C ASP A 460 16.81 18.72 8.92
N ILE A 461 16.87 18.12 7.73
CA ILE A 461 17.13 18.82 6.46
C ILE A 461 15.99 18.51 5.51
N VAL A 462 15.35 19.54 4.97
CA VAL A 462 14.24 19.42 4.02
C VAL A 462 14.62 20.09 2.71
N LEU A 463 14.58 19.32 1.64
CA LEU A 463 14.90 19.78 0.29
C LEU A 463 13.63 19.84 -0.56
N PRO A 464 13.29 21.01 -1.17
CA PRO A 464 12.06 21.20 -1.91
C PRO A 464 12.10 20.46 -3.25
N ALA A 465 11.16 19.54 -3.45
CA ALA A 465 11.03 18.75 -4.66
C ALA A 465 9.89 19.24 -5.56
N THR A 466 10.05 19.09 -6.89
CA THR A 466 9.03 19.38 -7.87
C THR A 466 7.93 18.32 -7.90
N SER A 467 6.73 18.74 -8.32
CA SER A 467 5.59 17.84 -8.58
C SER A 467 5.60 17.34 -10.02
N THR A 468 4.67 16.42 -10.33
CA THR A 468 4.48 15.88 -11.69
C THR A 468 4.07 16.95 -12.72
N LEU A 469 3.51 18.08 -12.31
CA LEU A 469 3.13 19.17 -13.21
C LEU A 469 4.26 20.16 -13.50
N GLU A 470 5.40 20.04 -12.82
CA GLU A 470 6.50 21.02 -12.82
C GLU A 470 7.77 20.49 -13.52
N ARG A 471 7.70 19.31 -14.13
CA ARG A 471 8.84 18.64 -14.77
C ARG A 471 8.41 17.75 -15.92
N ASP A 472 9.32 17.52 -16.86
CA ASP A 472 9.13 16.56 -17.95
C ASP A 472 9.32 15.13 -17.46
N ASP A 473 8.45 14.19 -17.89
CA ASP A 473 8.58 12.78 -17.56
C ASP A 473 7.87 11.89 -18.60
N ILE A 474 7.94 10.58 -18.43
CA ILE A 474 7.15 9.59 -19.15
C ILE A 474 6.19 8.92 -18.16
N GLY A 475 4.90 8.99 -18.45
CA GLY A 475 3.85 8.28 -17.71
C GLY A 475 3.59 6.92 -18.33
N PHE A 476 3.63 5.87 -17.50
CA PHE A 476 3.30 4.51 -17.93
C PHE A 476 2.96 3.63 -16.73
N ALA A 477 1.89 2.86 -16.85
CA ALA A 477 1.54 1.81 -15.90
C ALA A 477 1.49 0.45 -16.58
N THR A 478 1.99 -0.57 -15.90
CA THR A 478 1.96 -1.94 -16.40
C THR A 478 0.53 -2.39 -16.68
N ARG A 479 0.29 -2.95 -17.89
CA ARG A 479 -1.03 -3.42 -18.36
C ARG A 479 -2.06 -2.31 -18.52
N GLU A 480 -1.62 -1.09 -18.77
CA GLU A 480 -2.45 0.04 -19.18
C GLU A 480 -2.21 0.38 -20.67
N PRO A 481 -3.23 0.95 -21.36
CA PRO A 481 -3.13 1.15 -22.80
C PRO A 481 -2.31 2.34 -23.23
N LEU A 482 -1.93 3.27 -22.33
CA LEU A 482 -1.28 4.51 -22.71
C LEU A 482 0.15 4.64 -22.18
N LEU A 483 1.03 5.07 -23.07
CA LEU A 483 2.31 5.67 -22.77
C LEU A 483 2.15 7.19 -22.98
N VAL A 484 2.51 8.00 -22.00
CA VAL A 484 2.24 9.45 -21.98
C VAL A 484 3.55 10.24 -21.93
N ALA A 485 3.71 11.20 -22.84
CA ALA A 485 4.77 12.22 -22.74
C ALA A 485 4.27 13.33 -21.81
N MET A 486 4.68 13.28 -20.56
CA MET A 486 4.31 14.25 -19.52
C MET A 486 5.22 15.48 -19.65
N LYS A 487 4.69 16.56 -20.21
CA LYS A 487 5.43 17.82 -20.32
C LYS A 487 5.16 18.69 -19.09
N ALA A 488 6.16 19.47 -18.68
CA ALA A 488 6.01 20.44 -17.61
C ALA A 488 4.91 21.47 -17.98
N VAL A 489 3.94 21.64 -17.08
CA VAL A 489 2.78 22.54 -17.25
C VAL A 489 2.93 23.79 -16.42
N LEU A 490 3.55 23.68 -15.25
CA LEU A 490 3.77 24.74 -14.27
C LEU A 490 5.27 24.96 -14.06
N PRO A 491 5.70 26.19 -13.80
CA PRO A 491 7.07 26.41 -13.32
C PRO A 491 7.23 25.85 -11.90
N PRO A 492 8.42 25.36 -11.53
CA PRO A 492 8.73 24.98 -10.15
C PRO A 492 8.46 26.15 -9.18
N PRO A 493 7.83 25.92 -8.02
CA PRO A 493 7.57 26.98 -7.05
C PRO A 493 8.84 27.32 -6.29
N GLY A 494 9.09 28.63 -6.10
CA GLY A 494 10.25 29.11 -5.37
C GLY A 494 11.57 28.60 -5.99
N GLN A 495 12.33 27.86 -5.20
CA GLN A 495 13.59 27.24 -5.59
C GLN A 495 13.49 25.72 -5.72
N ALA A 496 12.29 25.12 -5.81
CA ALA A 496 12.13 23.67 -5.91
C ALA A 496 12.87 23.11 -7.14
N ARG A 497 13.52 21.94 -6.96
CA ARG A 497 14.26 21.21 -8.00
C ARG A 497 13.70 19.80 -8.13
N ASP A 498 13.85 19.17 -9.29
CA ASP A 498 13.56 17.74 -9.40
C ASP A 498 14.61 16.89 -8.66
N ASP A 499 14.18 15.69 -8.23
CA ASP A 499 15.05 14.79 -7.45
C ASP A 499 16.35 14.45 -8.20
N TYR A 500 16.29 14.32 -9.54
CA TYR A 500 17.48 14.03 -10.33
C TYR A 500 18.50 15.16 -10.25
N ALA A 501 18.08 16.42 -10.38
CA ALA A 501 18.96 17.58 -10.29
C ALA A 501 19.59 17.69 -8.89
N ILE A 502 18.81 17.45 -7.82
CA ILE A 502 19.32 17.45 -6.45
C ILE A 502 20.37 16.35 -6.27
N PHE A 503 20.06 15.12 -6.70
CA PHE A 503 20.97 13.99 -6.55
C PHE A 503 22.20 14.08 -7.46
N ALA A 504 22.11 14.68 -8.64
CA ALA A 504 23.27 14.91 -9.51
C ALA A 504 24.29 15.86 -8.86
N GLU A 505 23.80 16.95 -8.24
CA GLU A 505 24.65 17.89 -7.50
C GLU A 505 25.28 17.25 -6.24
N LEU A 506 24.55 16.38 -5.54
CA LEU A 506 25.09 15.61 -4.43
C LEU A 506 26.11 14.57 -4.90
N ALA A 507 25.84 13.87 -6.00
CA ALA A 507 26.75 12.89 -6.59
C ALA A 507 28.08 13.52 -6.99
N LYS A 508 28.04 14.76 -7.51
CA LYS A 508 29.23 15.55 -7.84
C LYS A 508 30.10 15.83 -6.60
N ARG A 509 29.47 16.23 -5.48
CA ARG A 509 30.13 16.49 -4.19
C ARG A 509 30.71 15.22 -3.53
N LEU A 510 30.22 14.05 -3.95
CA LEU A 510 30.58 12.74 -3.41
C LEU A 510 31.39 11.88 -4.38
N ASP A 511 31.96 12.49 -5.43
CA ASP A 511 32.78 11.84 -6.48
C ASP A 511 32.06 10.66 -7.18
N ALA A 512 30.71 10.74 -7.28
CA ALA A 512 29.85 9.70 -7.85
C ALA A 512 29.06 10.18 -9.08
N GLU A 513 29.31 11.40 -9.59
CA GLU A 513 28.54 12.01 -10.67
C GLU A 513 28.49 11.13 -11.93
N ALA A 514 29.64 10.62 -12.39
CA ALA A 514 29.67 9.75 -13.55
C ALA A 514 28.86 8.45 -13.40
N THR A 515 28.84 7.88 -12.19
CA THR A 515 28.05 6.67 -11.89
C THR A 515 26.55 6.97 -11.80
N PHE A 516 26.18 8.10 -11.21
CA PHE A 516 24.78 8.47 -11.03
C PHE A 516 24.15 8.98 -12.33
N THR A 517 24.81 9.93 -13.01
CA THR A 517 24.25 10.59 -14.19
C THR A 517 24.51 9.83 -15.49
N GLU A 518 25.59 9.05 -15.57
CA GLU A 518 26.13 8.46 -16.81
C GLU A 518 26.34 9.52 -17.90
N GLY A 519 26.60 10.76 -17.48
CA GLY A 519 26.82 11.93 -18.38
C GLY A 519 25.54 12.42 -19.06
N ARG A 520 24.33 12.03 -18.61
CA ARG A 520 23.05 12.38 -19.23
C ARG A 520 22.34 13.48 -18.47
N THR A 521 21.71 14.38 -19.19
CA THR A 521 20.67 15.29 -18.69
C THR A 521 19.34 14.55 -18.48
N SER A 522 18.35 15.17 -17.82
CA SER A 522 17.00 14.60 -17.65
C SER A 522 16.36 14.20 -18.98
N MET A 523 16.42 15.06 -20.01
CA MET A 523 15.84 14.77 -21.32
C MET A 523 16.57 13.63 -22.05
N GLU A 524 17.90 13.53 -21.92
CA GLU A 524 18.66 12.42 -22.47
C GLU A 524 18.36 11.11 -21.75
N TRP A 525 18.07 11.15 -20.44
CA TRP A 525 17.56 9.99 -19.72
C TRP A 525 16.18 9.56 -20.21
N LEU A 526 15.23 10.48 -20.36
CA LEU A 526 13.89 10.18 -20.90
C LEU A 526 13.99 9.51 -22.27
N ARG A 527 14.83 10.06 -23.17
CA ARG A 527 15.09 9.48 -24.48
C ARG A 527 15.71 8.08 -24.36
N HIS A 528 16.70 7.91 -23.52
CA HIS A 528 17.38 6.62 -23.31
C HIS A 528 16.43 5.54 -22.80
N LEU A 529 15.66 5.81 -21.74
CA LEU A 529 14.69 4.86 -21.18
C LEU A 529 13.59 4.48 -22.17
N TYR A 530 13.14 5.45 -22.96
CA TYR A 530 12.18 5.18 -24.03
C TYR A 530 12.76 4.27 -25.10
N MET A 531 13.99 4.53 -25.55
CA MET A 531 14.68 3.73 -26.56
C MET A 531 14.94 2.30 -26.09
N GLU A 532 15.34 2.10 -24.82
CA GLU A 532 15.45 0.76 -24.23
C GLU A 532 14.11 0.00 -24.26
N SER A 533 13.01 0.69 -23.90
CA SER A 533 11.68 0.09 -23.99
C SER A 533 11.29 -0.24 -25.44
N ALA A 534 11.64 0.63 -26.40
CA ALA A 534 11.40 0.39 -27.82
C ALA A 534 12.13 -0.84 -28.34
N MET A 535 13.36 -1.10 -27.89
CA MET A 535 14.11 -2.32 -28.25
C MET A 535 13.46 -3.61 -27.74
N HIS A 536 12.75 -3.53 -26.62
CA HIS A 536 12.06 -4.69 -26.04
C HIS A 536 10.60 -4.83 -26.47
N ALA A 537 9.99 -3.79 -27.03
CA ALA A 537 8.59 -3.74 -27.45
C ALA A 537 8.18 -4.85 -28.44
N PRO A 538 9.02 -5.25 -29.44
CA PRO A 538 8.68 -6.31 -30.39
C PRO A 538 8.42 -7.66 -29.72
N LYS A 539 9.01 -7.94 -28.55
CA LYS A 539 8.74 -9.18 -27.77
C LYS A 539 7.30 -9.24 -27.28
N ALA A 540 6.65 -8.08 -27.10
CA ALA A 540 5.24 -7.95 -26.73
C ALA A 540 4.33 -7.68 -27.93
N GLY A 541 4.84 -7.82 -29.17
CA GLY A 541 4.09 -7.52 -30.39
C GLY A 541 3.82 -6.02 -30.61
N VAL A 542 4.62 -5.16 -30.03
CA VAL A 542 4.45 -3.71 -30.07
C VAL A 542 5.60 -3.08 -30.87
N THR A 543 5.27 -2.12 -31.75
CA THR A 543 6.25 -1.26 -32.41
C THR A 543 6.01 0.17 -31.93
N LEU A 544 6.98 0.75 -31.21
CA LEU A 544 6.92 2.13 -30.79
C LEU A 544 7.42 3.06 -31.89
N PRO A 545 6.86 4.29 -32.02
CA PRO A 545 7.41 5.35 -32.90
C PRO A 545 8.79 5.80 -32.38
N SER A 546 9.45 6.67 -33.14
CA SER A 546 10.65 7.35 -32.62
C SER A 546 10.31 8.19 -31.39
N PHE A 547 11.32 8.44 -30.54
CA PHE A 547 11.12 9.27 -29.35
C PHE A 547 10.56 10.67 -29.71
N ASP A 548 11.07 11.28 -30.77
CA ASP A 548 10.65 12.63 -31.17
C ASP A 548 9.23 12.65 -31.71
N GLU A 549 8.78 11.60 -32.40
CA GLU A 549 7.40 11.43 -32.82
C GLU A 549 6.46 11.23 -31.62
N PHE A 550 6.84 10.32 -30.69
CA PHE A 550 6.10 10.10 -29.46
C PHE A 550 5.99 11.37 -28.61
N TRP A 551 7.13 12.05 -28.38
CA TRP A 551 7.17 13.28 -27.58
C TRP A 551 6.35 14.41 -28.19
N ARG A 552 6.36 14.50 -29.51
CA ARG A 552 5.54 15.46 -30.25
C ARG A 552 4.08 15.08 -30.16
N ALA A 553 3.72 13.82 -30.37
CA ALA A 553 2.35 13.34 -30.32
C ALA A 553 1.69 13.48 -28.92
N GLY A 554 2.49 13.39 -27.85
CA GLY A 554 2.04 13.50 -26.45
C GLY A 554 1.61 12.16 -25.84
N GLU A 555 1.22 11.19 -26.66
CA GLU A 555 0.80 9.85 -26.21
C GLU A 555 1.09 8.79 -27.27
N PHE A 556 1.13 7.53 -26.80
CA PHE A 556 1.09 6.36 -27.69
C PHE A 556 0.16 5.31 -27.07
N ARG A 557 -0.83 4.83 -27.84
CA ARG A 557 -1.75 3.78 -27.41
C ARG A 557 -1.19 2.41 -27.75
N LEU A 558 -0.97 1.59 -26.73
CA LEU A 558 -0.56 0.20 -26.88
C LEU A 558 -1.73 -0.65 -27.44
N PRO A 559 -1.44 -1.66 -28.27
CA PRO A 559 -2.46 -2.55 -28.79
C PRO A 559 -3.11 -3.37 -27.66
N ALA A 560 -4.37 -3.76 -27.85
CA ALA A 560 -5.05 -4.66 -26.93
C ALA A 560 -4.41 -6.05 -26.94
N ALA A 561 -4.61 -6.80 -25.85
CA ALA A 561 -4.16 -8.20 -25.76
C ALA A 561 -4.91 -9.07 -26.81
N ILE A 562 -4.19 -10.01 -27.40
CA ILE A 562 -4.75 -10.87 -28.48
C ILE A 562 -5.52 -12.07 -27.90
N ALA A 563 -5.17 -12.53 -26.68
CA ALA A 563 -5.78 -13.71 -26.07
C ALA A 563 -6.30 -13.44 -24.65
N PRO A 564 -7.41 -14.10 -24.26
CA PRO A 564 -7.89 -14.05 -22.89
C PRO A 564 -6.84 -14.57 -21.91
N VAL A 565 -6.72 -13.94 -20.74
CA VAL A 565 -5.82 -14.40 -19.68
C VAL A 565 -6.61 -15.26 -18.70
N VAL A 566 -6.17 -16.52 -18.51
CA VAL A 566 -6.69 -17.46 -17.51
C VAL A 566 -5.56 -17.80 -16.54
N MET A 567 -5.75 -17.50 -15.26
CA MET A 567 -4.72 -17.72 -14.24
C MET A 567 -4.42 -19.20 -14.07
N LEU A 568 -3.13 -19.57 -14.13
CA LEU A 568 -2.64 -20.95 -13.97
C LEU A 568 -3.17 -21.97 -14.99
N GLU A 569 -3.66 -21.51 -16.16
CA GLU A 569 -4.18 -22.40 -17.23
C GLU A 569 -3.13 -23.42 -17.71
N SER A 570 -1.90 -22.94 -17.98
CA SER A 570 -0.82 -23.82 -18.46
C SER A 570 -0.44 -24.89 -17.43
N PHE A 571 -0.40 -24.53 -16.14
CA PHE A 571 -0.17 -25.48 -15.05
C PHE A 571 -1.28 -26.54 -14.99
N ARG A 572 -2.55 -26.10 -15.13
CA ARG A 572 -3.68 -27.04 -15.15
C ARG A 572 -3.66 -27.96 -16.37
N ALA A 573 -3.29 -27.44 -17.53
CA ALA A 573 -3.24 -28.23 -18.77
C ALA A 573 -2.16 -29.33 -18.71
N ASP A 574 -0.98 -29.01 -18.18
CA ASP A 574 0.13 -29.97 -18.04
C ASP A 574 1.05 -29.53 -16.87
N PRO A 575 0.81 -30.01 -15.63
CA PRO A 575 1.60 -29.65 -14.47
C PRO A 575 3.05 -30.18 -14.51
N GLN A 576 3.34 -31.17 -15.34
CA GLN A 576 4.70 -31.69 -15.48
C GLN A 576 5.52 -30.80 -16.42
N ARG A 577 4.91 -30.31 -17.49
CA ARG A 577 5.56 -29.40 -18.44
C ARG A 577 5.62 -27.95 -17.92
N HIS A 578 4.64 -27.56 -17.11
CA HIS A 578 4.50 -26.21 -16.54
C HIS A 578 4.38 -26.27 -15.01
N PRO A 579 5.39 -26.83 -14.30
CA PRO A 579 5.34 -26.92 -12.84
C PRO A 579 5.32 -25.52 -12.21
N LEU A 580 4.72 -25.42 -11.03
CA LEU A 580 4.81 -24.22 -10.21
C LEU A 580 6.25 -24.05 -9.67
N LYS A 581 6.58 -22.82 -9.24
CA LYS A 581 7.89 -22.53 -8.64
C LYS A 581 7.97 -22.84 -7.13
N THR A 582 7.03 -23.63 -6.64
CA THR A 582 7.03 -24.16 -5.27
C THR A 582 8.03 -25.30 -5.12
N PRO A 583 8.42 -25.69 -3.89
CA PRO A 583 9.33 -26.83 -3.68
C PRO A 583 8.85 -28.13 -4.32
N SER A 584 7.55 -28.39 -4.35
CA SER A 584 6.96 -29.60 -4.93
C SER A 584 6.64 -29.50 -6.43
N GLY A 585 6.71 -28.29 -7.01
CA GLY A 585 6.18 -28.02 -8.37
C GLY A 585 4.65 -27.99 -8.44
N ARG A 586 3.94 -28.11 -7.30
CA ARG A 586 2.49 -28.18 -7.16
C ARG A 586 1.98 -27.14 -6.14
N ILE A 587 0.66 -27.08 -5.96
CA ILE A 587 0.02 -26.28 -4.91
C ILE A 587 0.28 -26.97 -3.56
N GLU A 588 0.81 -26.23 -2.58
CA GLU A 588 1.13 -26.79 -1.26
C GLU A 588 0.02 -26.46 -0.25
N LEU A 589 -0.83 -27.44 0.07
CA LEU A 589 -1.83 -27.38 1.13
C LEU A 589 -1.20 -27.67 2.52
N HIS A 590 -0.10 -28.39 2.53
CA HIS A 590 0.89 -28.45 3.59
C HIS A 590 2.26 -28.21 2.97
N SER A 591 3.01 -27.28 3.54
CA SER A 591 4.37 -26.97 3.10
C SER A 591 5.38 -27.47 4.13
N GLU A 592 6.10 -28.53 3.77
CA GLU A 592 7.19 -29.08 4.59
C GLU A 592 8.26 -28.01 4.87
N ARG A 593 8.46 -27.10 3.93
CA ARG A 593 9.44 -26.02 4.08
C ARG A 593 9.03 -25.03 5.18
N ILE A 594 7.78 -24.56 5.19
CA ILE A 594 7.28 -23.67 6.24
C ILE A 594 7.22 -24.41 7.59
N ALA A 595 6.73 -25.65 7.59
CA ALA A 595 6.71 -26.49 8.79
C ALA A 595 8.12 -26.65 9.39
N GLY A 596 9.14 -26.81 8.54
CA GLY A 596 10.54 -26.93 8.94
C GLY A 596 11.14 -25.67 9.59
N PHE A 597 10.52 -24.48 9.41
CA PHE A 597 10.96 -23.27 10.11
C PHE A 597 10.62 -23.27 11.62
N GLY A 598 9.67 -24.10 12.04
CA GLY A 598 9.27 -24.21 13.45
C GLY A 598 8.57 -22.97 14.01
N TYR A 599 7.89 -22.21 13.17
CA TYR A 599 7.15 -21.01 13.58
C TYR A 599 5.74 -21.38 14.06
N GLU A 600 5.48 -21.22 15.36
CA GLU A 600 4.17 -21.51 15.95
C GLU A 600 3.07 -20.56 15.43
N ASP A 601 3.43 -19.33 15.09
CA ASP A 601 2.54 -18.29 14.58
C ASP A 601 2.29 -18.39 13.05
N CYS A 602 3.02 -19.31 12.36
CA CYS A 602 2.76 -19.66 10.96
C CYS A 602 3.16 -21.13 10.71
N PRO A 603 2.33 -22.11 11.10
CA PRO A 603 2.61 -23.52 10.92
C PRO A 603 2.53 -23.94 9.44
N GLY A 604 2.87 -25.19 9.14
CA GLY A 604 3.03 -25.71 7.79
C GLY A 604 1.76 -25.87 6.93
N HIS A 605 0.59 -25.46 7.40
CA HIS A 605 -0.68 -25.52 6.66
C HIS A 605 -1.64 -24.41 7.13
N PRO A 606 -2.74 -24.11 6.38
CA PRO A 606 -3.71 -23.13 6.80
C PRO A 606 -4.34 -23.49 8.15
N VAL A 607 -4.31 -22.55 9.10
CA VAL A 607 -4.94 -22.67 10.42
C VAL A 607 -5.59 -21.34 10.78
N TRP A 608 -6.61 -21.35 11.60
CA TRP A 608 -7.06 -20.14 12.27
C TRP A 608 -6.46 -20.08 13.66
N GLN A 609 -5.77 -19.00 13.95
CA GLN A 609 -5.23 -18.65 15.25
C GLN A 609 -5.88 -17.35 15.70
N ALA A 610 -6.31 -17.30 16.97
CA ALA A 610 -6.95 -16.12 17.51
C ALA A 610 -5.96 -14.95 17.55
N PRO A 611 -6.26 -13.81 16.92
CA PRO A 611 -5.44 -12.62 17.02
C PRO A 611 -5.34 -12.11 18.46
N HIS A 612 -4.28 -11.40 18.78
CA HIS A 612 -4.13 -10.78 20.09
C HIS A 612 -5.24 -9.74 20.38
N GLU A 613 -5.58 -8.95 19.35
CA GLU A 613 -6.68 -7.97 19.40
C GLU A 613 -7.74 -8.32 18.36
N TRP A 614 -8.89 -8.79 18.84
CA TRP A 614 -10.09 -9.08 18.05
C TRP A 614 -11.33 -9.13 18.95
N LEU A 615 -12.52 -9.13 18.37
CA LEU A 615 -13.80 -9.08 19.14
C LEU A 615 -14.08 -10.28 20.05
N GLY A 616 -13.30 -11.35 19.98
CA GLY A 616 -13.36 -12.49 20.91
C GLY A 616 -12.25 -12.51 21.96
N ALA A 617 -11.31 -11.55 21.94
CA ALA A 617 -10.23 -11.48 22.91
C ALA A 617 -10.69 -10.96 24.28
N LYS A 618 -10.02 -11.36 25.37
CA LYS A 618 -10.29 -10.82 26.71
C LYS A 618 -10.18 -9.29 26.76
N LEU A 619 -9.32 -8.71 25.94
CA LEU A 619 -9.06 -7.28 25.87
C LEU A 619 -10.30 -6.47 25.45
N VAL A 620 -11.33 -7.10 24.85
CA VAL A 620 -12.59 -6.46 24.48
C VAL A 620 -13.34 -5.89 25.68
N GLN A 621 -13.07 -6.38 26.90
CA GLN A 621 -13.63 -5.82 28.13
C GLN A 621 -13.16 -4.40 28.43
N THR A 622 -11.95 -4.03 27.95
CA THR A 622 -11.37 -2.68 28.11
C THR A 622 -11.54 -1.87 26.83
N PHE A 623 -11.33 -2.47 25.68
CA PHE A 623 -11.43 -1.84 24.36
C PHE A 623 -12.44 -2.59 23.51
N PRO A 624 -13.75 -2.24 23.60
CA PRO A 624 -14.84 -3.09 23.08
C PRO A 624 -15.07 -3.00 21.58
N LEU A 625 -14.39 -2.09 20.87
CA LEU A 625 -14.63 -1.87 19.46
C LEU A 625 -13.41 -2.24 18.63
N HIS A 626 -13.64 -2.89 17.50
CA HIS A 626 -12.59 -3.20 16.54
C HIS A 626 -12.46 -2.07 15.52
N LEU A 627 -11.25 -1.51 15.40
CA LEU A 627 -10.95 -0.46 14.42
C LEU A 627 -10.47 -1.05 13.10
N ILE A 628 -11.18 -0.75 12.02
CA ILE A 628 -10.73 -1.00 10.64
C ILE A 628 -10.19 0.30 10.06
N SER A 629 -8.93 0.26 9.63
CA SER A 629 -8.29 1.37 8.93
C SER A 629 -8.16 1.05 7.43
N ASP A 630 -9.09 1.58 6.64
CA ASP A 630 -9.15 1.34 5.20
C ASP A 630 -8.52 2.47 4.37
N GLN A 631 -8.45 2.31 3.04
CA GLN A 631 -8.00 3.37 2.16
C GLN A 631 -9.08 4.44 1.99
N PRO A 632 -8.71 5.73 1.99
CA PRO A 632 -9.64 6.81 1.73
C PRO A 632 -10.09 6.83 0.26
N HIS A 633 -11.24 7.47 -0.01
CA HIS A 633 -11.71 7.70 -1.37
C HIS A 633 -11.34 9.10 -1.91
N THR A 634 -10.80 9.97 -1.06
CA THR A 634 -10.52 11.38 -1.38
C THR A 634 -9.04 11.70 -1.61
N LYS A 635 -8.18 10.72 -1.38
CA LYS A 635 -6.72 10.85 -1.45
C LYS A 635 -6.07 9.48 -1.65
N LEU A 636 -4.82 9.44 -2.04
CA LEU A 636 -4.04 8.20 -2.06
C LEU A 636 -3.09 8.20 -0.87
N HIS A 637 -3.32 7.32 0.10
CA HIS A 637 -2.57 7.33 1.36
C HIS A 637 -2.67 8.71 2.03
N SER A 638 -1.54 9.41 2.26
CA SER A 638 -1.51 10.79 2.77
C SER A 638 -1.32 11.85 1.68
N GLN A 639 -1.20 11.43 0.41
CA GLN A 639 -1.05 12.36 -0.72
C GLN A 639 -2.36 13.12 -0.93
N LEU A 640 -2.26 14.43 -1.06
CA LEU A 640 -3.39 15.33 -1.26
C LEU A 640 -4.39 15.40 -0.09
N ASP A 641 -4.01 15.00 1.14
CA ASP A 641 -4.87 15.17 2.31
C ASP A 641 -5.23 16.66 2.57
N PHE A 642 -4.32 17.56 2.23
CA PHE A 642 -4.51 19.02 2.31
C PHE A 642 -5.33 19.61 1.17
N SER A 643 -5.67 18.84 0.12
CA SER A 643 -6.45 19.29 -1.02
C SER A 643 -7.87 19.70 -0.63
N ARG A 644 -8.48 20.58 -1.44
CA ARG A 644 -9.87 20.99 -1.24
C ARG A 644 -10.82 19.79 -1.22
N TYR A 645 -10.61 18.82 -2.12
CA TYR A 645 -11.44 17.62 -2.21
C TYR A 645 -11.38 16.78 -0.94
N SER A 646 -10.18 16.52 -0.41
CA SER A 646 -10.03 15.77 0.85
C SER A 646 -10.59 16.55 2.05
N ARG A 647 -10.30 17.86 2.15
CA ARG A 647 -10.78 18.70 3.26
C ARG A 647 -12.30 18.84 3.31
N ALA A 648 -12.97 18.86 2.15
CA ALA A 648 -14.43 18.93 2.08
C ALA A 648 -15.15 17.68 2.64
N ASN A 649 -14.44 16.56 2.72
CA ASN A 649 -14.97 15.29 3.24
C ASN A 649 -14.66 15.08 4.74
N LYS A 650 -13.98 16.03 5.39
CA LYS A 650 -13.70 15.95 6.83
C LYS A 650 -14.91 16.46 7.63
N VAL A 651 -15.12 15.88 8.82
CA VAL A 651 -16.14 16.29 9.78
C VAL A 651 -15.49 17.12 10.87
N ALA A 652 -15.94 18.35 11.04
CA ALA A 652 -15.33 19.32 11.95
C ALA A 652 -13.78 19.43 11.77
N GLY A 653 -13.32 19.37 10.50
CA GLY A 653 -11.90 19.44 10.13
C GLY A 653 -11.08 18.17 10.40
N ARG A 654 -11.71 17.08 10.84
CA ARG A 654 -11.07 15.81 11.23
C ARG A 654 -11.47 14.66 10.31
N GLU A 655 -10.66 13.62 10.29
CA GLU A 655 -10.99 12.41 9.53
C GLU A 655 -12.29 11.80 10.07
N PRO A 656 -13.23 11.38 9.19
CA PRO A 656 -14.46 10.75 9.61
C PRO A 656 -14.22 9.37 10.22
N VAL A 657 -14.95 9.04 11.28
CA VAL A 657 -15.10 7.66 11.77
C VAL A 657 -16.55 7.23 11.64
N VAL A 658 -16.77 6.13 10.92
CA VAL A 658 -18.10 5.50 10.79
C VAL A 658 -18.37 4.65 12.00
N ILE A 659 -19.54 4.88 12.63
CA ILE A 659 -19.97 4.26 13.87
C ILE A 659 -21.37 3.67 13.63
N HIS A 660 -21.57 2.39 14.00
CA HIS A 660 -22.89 1.79 13.91
C HIS A 660 -23.90 2.53 14.82
N PRO A 661 -25.18 2.69 14.42
CA PRO A 661 -26.19 3.41 15.22
C PRO A 661 -26.31 2.91 16.67
N ASP A 662 -26.28 1.61 16.92
CA ASP A 662 -26.36 1.03 18.27
C ASP A 662 -25.13 1.41 19.13
N ASP A 663 -23.94 1.40 18.53
CA ASP A 663 -22.69 1.78 19.21
C ASP A 663 -22.64 3.28 19.52
N ALA A 664 -23.18 4.11 18.63
CA ALA A 664 -23.31 5.54 18.80
C ALA A 664 -24.32 5.88 19.90
N GLN A 665 -25.50 5.27 19.86
CA GLN A 665 -26.56 5.44 20.86
C GLN A 665 -26.09 5.06 22.26
N ALA A 666 -25.42 3.91 22.40
CA ALA A 666 -24.90 3.43 23.68
C ALA A 666 -23.88 4.38 24.33
N ARG A 667 -23.30 5.30 23.54
CA ARG A 667 -22.27 6.27 23.97
C ARG A 667 -22.76 7.73 23.92
N GLY A 668 -24.02 7.98 23.60
CA GLY A 668 -24.58 9.32 23.44
C GLY A 668 -23.91 10.16 22.35
N ILE A 669 -23.48 9.51 21.25
CA ILE A 669 -22.81 10.12 20.10
C ILE A 669 -23.82 10.38 19.00
N ALA A 670 -23.80 11.59 18.44
CA ALA A 670 -24.57 11.97 17.26
C ALA A 670 -23.64 12.20 16.04
N GLY A 671 -24.22 12.13 14.84
CA GLY A 671 -23.49 12.51 13.63
C GLY A 671 -23.02 13.96 13.69
N GLY A 672 -21.75 14.20 13.33
CA GLY A 672 -21.09 15.50 13.41
C GLY A 672 -20.37 15.79 14.75
N ASP A 673 -20.60 14.98 15.79
CA ASP A 673 -19.85 15.12 17.05
C ASP A 673 -18.36 14.86 16.83
N ILE A 674 -17.53 15.54 17.64
CA ILE A 674 -16.12 15.16 17.77
C ILE A 674 -16.03 14.04 18.80
N VAL A 675 -15.34 12.98 18.43
CA VAL A 675 -15.14 11.80 19.26
C VAL A 675 -13.65 11.54 19.50
N ARG A 676 -13.34 10.92 20.63
CA ARG A 676 -12.00 10.41 20.96
C ARG A 676 -11.98 8.89 20.80
N LEU A 677 -11.08 8.40 19.94
CA LEU A 677 -10.72 7.00 19.88
C LEU A 677 -9.42 6.83 20.66
N PHE A 678 -9.31 5.78 21.47
CA PHE A 678 -8.09 5.55 22.26
C PHE A 678 -7.91 4.09 22.64
N ASN A 679 -6.67 3.73 22.91
CA ASN A 679 -6.26 2.49 23.55
C ASN A 679 -4.96 2.70 24.34
N SER A 680 -4.26 1.62 24.72
CA SER A 680 -3.01 1.72 25.49
C SER A 680 -1.84 2.39 24.75
N ARG A 681 -1.90 2.51 23.42
CA ARG A 681 -0.84 3.10 22.58
C ARG A 681 -0.99 4.60 22.36
N GLY A 682 -2.22 5.09 22.30
CA GLY A 682 -2.46 6.49 22.04
C GLY A 682 -3.94 6.85 21.93
N ALA A 683 -4.18 8.07 21.46
CA ALA A 683 -5.51 8.60 21.21
C ALA A 683 -5.54 9.50 19.98
N CYS A 684 -6.69 9.55 19.29
CA CYS A 684 -6.94 10.55 18.25
C CYS A 684 -8.37 11.11 18.34
N LEU A 685 -8.55 12.33 17.83
CA LEU A 685 -9.84 12.94 17.62
C LEU A 685 -10.32 12.72 16.20
N ALA A 686 -11.58 12.34 16.04
CA ALA A 686 -12.23 12.11 14.76
C ALA A 686 -13.61 12.77 14.72
N GLY A 687 -14.19 12.91 13.54
CA GLY A 687 -15.56 13.36 13.37
C GLY A 687 -16.52 12.17 13.20
N ALA A 688 -17.60 12.13 13.98
CA ALA A 688 -18.54 11.01 13.98
C ALA A 688 -19.44 11.03 12.74
N VAL A 689 -19.53 9.86 12.05
CA VAL A 689 -20.52 9.56 11.02
C VAL A 689 -21.31 8.32 11.48
N VAL A 690 -22.57 8.53 11.82
CA VAL A 690 -23.45 7.43 12.26
C VAL A 690 -24.06 6.76 11.04
N SER A 691 -23.76 5.47 10.83
CA SER A 691 -24.22 4.70 9.65
C SER A 691 -24.17 3.19 9.92
N ASP A 692 -25.12 2.46 9.32
CA ASP A 692 -25.15 1.00 9.30
C ASP A 692 -24.23 0.36 8.23
N ALA A 693 -23.35 1.17 7.63
CA ALA A 693 -22.33 0.69 6.71
C ALA A 693 -21.26 -0.19 7.38
N ALA A 694 -21.06 -0.07 8.68
CA ALA A 694 -20.25 -0.98 9.48
C ALA A 694 -21.14 -1.84 10.37
N MET A 695 -20.74 -3.09 10.66
CA MET A 695 -21.45 -3.95 11.61
C MET A 695 -21.28 -3.44 13.05
N PRO A 696 -22.21 -3.78 13.99
CA PRO A 696 -22.05 -3.44 15.41
C PRO A 696 -20.72 -3.94 15.98
N GLY A 697 -20.10 -3.14 16.84
CA GLY A 697 -18.79 -3.45 17.44
C GLY A 697 -17.58 -3.11 16.54
N VAL A 698 -17.80 -2.56 15.35
CA VAL A 698 -16.74 -2.21 14.39
C VAL A 698 -16.78 -0.72 14.06
N LEU A 699 -15.63 -0.07 14.16
CA LEU A 699 -15.41 1.28 13.68
C LEU A 699 -14.64 1.23 12.36
N ARG A 700 -15.01 2.10 11.42
CA ARG A 700 -14.28 2.28 10.17
C ARG A 700 -13.74 3.70 10.09
N MET A 701 -12.42 3.84 9.94
CA MET A 701 -11.74 5.13 9.85
C MET A 701 -10.61 5.05 8.82
N ALA A 702 -10.68 5.89 7.78
CA ALA A 702 -9.69 5.82 6.71
C ALA A 702 -8.30 6.26 7.17
N THR A 703 -7.27 5.64 6.58
CA THR A 703 -5.88 6.09 6.75
C THR A 703 -5.63 7.40 5.97
N GLY A 704 -4.48 8.04 6.18
CA GLY A 704 -4.02 9.13 5.33
C GLY A 704 -4.18 10.53 5.91
N ALA A 705 -4.90 10.71 7.00
CA ALA A 705 -4.86 11.97 7.75
C ALA A 705 -3.41 12.28 8.15
N TRP A 706 -2.94 13.50 7.90
CA TRP A 706 -1.61 13.89 8.36
C TRP A 706 -1.55 13.89 9.88
N TRP A 707 -0.53 13.23 10.43
CA TRP A 707 -0.31 13.17 11.86
C TRP A 707 -0.13 14.59 12.44
N ASP A 708 -0.93 14.93 13.43
CA ASP A 708 -1.03 16.26 14.02
C ASP A 708 -1.09 16.18 15.55
N PRO A 709 0.03 15.86 16.22
CA PRO A 709 0.07 15.67 17.66
C PRO A 709 -0.09 16.99 18.42
N VAL A 710 -0.70 16.97 19.59
CA VAL A 710 -0.70 18.11 20.53
C VAL A 710 0.72 18.47 20.92
N SER A 711 1.56 17.46 21.17
CA SER A 711 2.97 17.63 21.49
C SER A 711 3.79 16.51 20.83
N ALA A 712 4.42 16.83 19.70
CA ALA A 712 5.33 15.88 19.06
C ALA A 712 6.41 15.46 20.07
N GLY A 713 6.55 14.13 20.27
CA GLY A 713 7.54 13.61 21.18
C GLY A 713 7.05 13.22 22.56
N ASP A 714 5.83 13.51 22.92
CA ASP A 714 5.15 12.87 24.05
C ASP A 714 4.70 11.45 23.58
N PRO A 715 5.07 10.37 24.27
CA PRO A 715 4.72 9.01 23.88
C PRO A 715 3.21 8.72 23.93
N HIS A 716 2.44 9.57 24.60
CA HIS A 716 0.99 9.43 24.73
C HIS A 716 0.23 10.63 24.17
N THR A 717 0.84 11.36 23.23
CA THR A 717 0.22 12.55 22.67
C THR A 717 -1.10 12.24 21.96
N LEU A 718 -2.06 13.16 22.07
CA LEU A 718 -3.31 13.10 21.33
C LEU A 718 -3.06 13.59 19.89
N ASP A 719 -3.45 12.80 18.90
CA ASP A 719 -3.56 13.26 17.51
C ASP A 719 -4.86 14.04 17.32
N LYS A 720 -4.75 15.26 16.79
CA LYS A 720 -5.87 16.19 16.67
C LYS A 720 -6.67 16.00 15.38
N HIS A 721 -6.12 15.31 14.39
CA HIS A 721 -6.61 15.31 13.01
C HIS A 721 -7.30 14.00 12.59
N GLY A 722 -7.02 12.90 13.33
CA GLY A 722 -7.66 11.62 13.12
C GLY A 722 -6.80 10.64 12.33
N ASN A 723 -5.53 10.51 12.67
CA ASN A 723 -4.70 9.46 12.11
C ASN A 723 -4.88 8.15 12.90
N PRO A 724 -5.48 7.09 12.32
CA PRO A 724 -5.75 5.84 13.03
C PRO A 724 -4.46 5.10 13.45
N ASN A 725 -3.32 5.40 12.82
CA ASN A 725 -2.07 4.72 13.12
C ASN A 725 -1.42 5.11 14.46
N VAL A 726 -1.97 6.07 15.18
CA VAL A 726 -1.61 6.26 16.60
C VAL A 726 -2.20 5.15 17.50
N LEU A 727 -3.15 4.36 16.96
CA LEU A 727 -3.87 3.30 17.67
C LEU A 727 -3.47 1.89 17.22
N THR A 728 -2.89 1.73 16.03
CA THR A 728 -2.58 0.41 15.45
C THR A 728 -1.33 -0.20 16.08
N ARG A 729 -1.24 -1.54 16.04
CA ARG A 729 -0.12 -2.27 16.66
C ARG A 729 1.10 -2.29 15.75
N ASP A 730 2.26 -1.93 16.28
CA ASP A 730 3.55 -2.03 15.61
C ASP A 730 4.22 -3.38 15.90
N VAL A 731 3.63 -4.45 15.33
CA VAL A 731 4.13 -5.82 15.40
C VAL A 731 4.09 -6.47 14.02
N GLY A 732 4.87 -7.54 13.83
CA GLY A 732 4.81 -8.35 12.61
C GLY A 732 3.56 -9.26 12.59
N ALA A 733 3.04 -9.56 11.40
CA ALA A 733 1.94 -10.50 11.22
C ALA A 733 2.29 -11.90 11.72
N SER A 734 3.51 -12.36 11.46
CA SER A 734 4.13 -13.58 11.99
C SER A 734 5.66 -13.52 11.83
N ARG A 735 6.36 -14.50 12.39
CA ARG A 735 7.81 -14.66 12.18
C ARG A 735 8.16 -15.00 10.72
N LEU A 736 7.24 -15.54 9.96
CA LEU A 736 7.46 -15.83 8.54
C LEU A 736 7.67 -14.53 7.74
N SER A 737 6.78 -13.56 7.84
CA SER A 737 6.76 -12.40 6.94
C SER A 737 7.13 -11.07 7.59
N GLN A 738 6.93 -10.91 8.91
CA GLN A 738 7.02 -9.61 9.59
C GLN A 738 6.12 -8.53 8.93
N GLY A 739 5.06 -8.96 8.24
CA GLY A 739 4.10 -8.06 7.59
C GLY A 739 3.40 -7.13 8.59
N CYS A 740 2.77 -6.09 8.10
CA CYS A 740 2.00 -5.15 8.91
C CYS A 740 0.79 -5.84 9.58
N ALA A 741 0.54 -5.59 10.87
CA ALA A 741 -0.61 -6.14 11.62
C ALA A 741 -1.65 -5.07 12.04
N ALA A 742 -1.76 -3.97 11.31
CA ALA A 742 -2.58 -2.81 11.66
C ALA A 742 -4.09 -3.10 11.77
N GLN A 743 -4.61 -4.14 11.11
CA GLN A 743 -6.04 -4.50 11.13
C GLN A 743 -6.44 -5.37 12.33
N SER A 744 -5.51 -5.73 13.21
CA SER A 744 -5.79 -6.33 14.52
C SER A 744 -5.68 -5.25 15.58
N CYS A 745 -6.74 -4.44 15.75
CA CYS A 745 -6.72 -3.25 16.59
C CYS A 745 -8.04 -3.06 17.34
N LEU A 746 -7.97 -3.12 18.67
CA LEU A 746 -9.09 -2.82 19.57
C LEU A 746 -8.95 -1.41 20.14
N VAL A 747 -10.08 -0.71 20.28
CA VAL A 747 -10.15 0.67 20.77
C VAL A 747 -11.37 0.88 21.66
N GLN A 748 -11.33 1.96 22.45
CA GLN A 748 -12.47 2.58 23.10
C GLN A 748 -12.85 3.83 22.30
N LEU A 749 -14.13 4.19 22.39
CA LEU A 749 -14.71 5.36 21.75
C LEU A 749 -15.57 6.12 22.77
N GLU A 750 -15.41 7.45 22.79
CA GLU A 750 -16.25 8.31 23.60
C GLU A 750 -16.51 9.64 22.88
N ARG A 751 -17.59 10.33 23.27
CA ARG A 751 -17.84 11.70 22.83
C ARG A 751 -16.81 12.63 23.50
N PHE A 752 -16.18 13.49 22.71
CA PHE A 752 -15.23 14.49 23.22
C PHE A 752 -16.01 15.72 23.72
N THR A 753 -15.99 15.98 25.02
CA THR A 753 -16.80 17.02 25.66
C THR A 753 -16.04 18.30 25.99
N GLU A 754 -14.72 18.27 25.93
CA GLU A 754 -13.85 19.42 26.12
C GLU A 754 -13.80 20.29 24.86
N THR A 755 -13.23 21.50 25.00
CA THR A 755 -12.92 22.31 23.81
C THR A 755 -11.84 21.62 22.98
N PRO A 756 -12.16 21.19 21.74
CA PRO A 756 -11.20 20.44 20.95
C PRO A 756 -10.03 21.35 20.51
N PRO A 757 -8.79 20.89 20.60
CA PRO A 757 -7.65 21.63 20.11
C PRO A 757 -7.77 21.88 18.60
N PRO A 758 -7.30 23.04 18.09
CA PRO A 758 -7.36 23.32 16.67
C PRO A 758 -6.51 22.34 15.87
N VAL A 759 -7.00 21.95 14.69
CA VAL A 759 -6.23 21.16 13.73
C VAL A 759 -5.15 22.04 13.11
N THR A 760 -3.89 21.61 13.23
CA THR A 760 -2.70 22.30 12.71
C THR A 760 -1.91 21.47 11.70
N ALA A 761 -2.50 20.36 11.24
CA ALA A 761 -1.87 19.44 10.28
C ALA A 761 -1.33 20.15 9.04
N PHE A 762 -2.07 21.13 8.55
CA PHE A 762 -1.78 21.88 7.32
C PHE A 762 -1.09 23.23 7.55
N ASP A 763 -0.75 23.58 8.79
CA ASP A 763 -0.01 24.79 9.10
C ASP A 763 1.46 24.63 8.69
N LEU A 764 2.08 25.72 8.25
CA LEU A 764 3.51 25.74 8.00
C LEU A 764 4.29 25.59 9.31
N PRO A 765 5.51 25.04 9.29
CA PRO A 765 6.38 25.09 10.45
C PRO A 765 6.77 26.55 10.75
N VAL A 766 7.21 26.81 11.96
CA VAL A 766 7.78 28.12 12.32
C VAL A 766 9.13 28.27 11.64
N PHE A 767 9.39 29.44 11.04
CA PHE A 767 10.69 29.79 10.46
C PHE A 767 11.39 30.84 11.36
N ASP A 768 12.66 30.57 11.66
CA ASP A 768 13.54 31.54 12.35
C ASP A 768 14.16 32.46 11.31
N GLN A 769 13.86 33.76 11.42
CA GLN A 769 14.37 34.81 10.52
C GLN A 769 15.56 35.56 11.11
N SER A 770 16.20 35.06 12.16
CA SER A 770 17.33 35.70 12.83
C SER A 770 18.49 35.92 11.84
N PRO A 771 18.96 37.16 11.65
CA PRO A 771 19.97 37.52 10.62
C PRO A 771 21.36 36.91 10.85
N ASP A 772 21.64 36.41 12.05
CA ASP A 772 23.00 36.02 12.46
C ASP A 772 23.45 34.64 11.94
N LEU A 773 22.59 33.90 11.22
CA LEU A 773 22.86 32.50 10.83
C LEU A 773 23.08 32.28 9.34
N THR A 774 22.91 33.33 8.51
CA THR A 774 23.13 33.23 7.05
C THR A 774 24.56 33.61 6.63
N ARG A 775 25.44 33.95 7.60
CA ARG A 775 26.81 34.37 7.38
C ARG A 775 27.81 33.51 8.16
N SER A 776 28.04 32.27 7.71
CA SER A 776 29.28 31.54 8.03
C SER A 776 29.54 30.48 6.98
#